data_3bfc4664c5154b34a24c55232863c025
#
_entry.id   3bfc4664c5154b34a24c55232863c025
#
_cell.length_a   1.000
_cell.length_b   1.000
_cell.length_c   1.000
_cell.angle_alpha   90.00
_cell.angle_beta   90.00
_cell.angle_gamma   90.00
#
_symmetry.space_group_name_H-M   'P 1'
#
loop_
_entity.id
_entity.type
_entity.pdbx_description
1 polymer ?
#
loop_
_entity_poly.entity_id
_entity_poly.type
_entity_poly.pdbx_seq_one_letter_code
_entity_poly.pdbx_strand_id
1 'polypeptide(L)'
;MPTPATVPVRRLTLYKHGVAFVEREGAYEGEELALTFPRDAVNDALKSLLLLDRAGGRVLGIAYDTPVPREERLAGSPMHLSDNHSLRDLLHALRGREVRLTSGAGSQSREVQGRLIGVDVPAKGRETLAGSISLVDAATGVVTVLALASVQQVQVVDRLAAAALTAHLDASQVEENRYTLKVRLSPGQHDLRLSYLIPSPTWRVSYRIVAETAATAEAEGGGTLLLQGWGLFDNRLEEDLSDVAVALVAGQPISFRYDLATSRIPERPLVEDAARVAPGPLEFAAAAQPTQPSPGRQQAYPAMLRAASSKGLREDVGPSEAMYSLADFAGANAAPDATGTEQGELFAYQVVAPVTVQRGASALVPILQSTMSYRRLLLFNQEKLPRHPVAALRFTNSSGLVLERGPVTVLEDGAYHGEAMVPFTKQDAEVYLAIAAELGITVHVDTWTTTETAGIRIADSLFQVQQASMQHNRYRVENSLPAAQVVTIEQQIQFGADLVETPAPASQTAEHYRWALPCPARETASLHVTQRQYHWQARQVWDYSYQQLGAYLDRHWLDRLTLERLRKLLEEHAAIGHNTAEQQQLQAERTEVYAREEQLRQNMAALGSSGAEGTFRETVVTQLQACEGRVNAIAARLAALAQDSAEREAGIARELATLNVDSTSNAAERTGE
;
A
#
# COMPACT_ATOMS: atom_id res chain seq x y z
N MET A 1 29.99 31.01 -29.49
CA MET A 1 31.05 30.70 -28.54
C MET A 1 31.37 29.22 -28.71
N PRO A 2 32.64 28.78 -28.72
CA PRO A 2 32.94 27.36 -28.78
C PRO A 2 32.32 26.68 -27.58
N THR A 3 31.62 25.58 -27.80
CA THR A 3 31.05 24.72 -26.72
C THR A 3 32.22 24.31 -25.81
N PRO A 4 32.14 24.49 -24.50
CA PRO A 4 33.20 24.04 -23.60
C PRO A 4 33.43 22.55 -23.84
N ALA A 5 34.69 22.14 -23.93
CA ALA A 5 35.07 20.75 -24.12
C ALA A 5 34.49 19.93 -22.95
N THR A 6 33.54 19.09 -23.24
CA THR A 6 32.93 18.20 -22.23
C THR A 6 33.53 16.81 -22.36
N VAL A 7 33.87 16.17 -21.27
CA VAL A 7 34.31 14.77 -21.26
C VAL A 7 33.11 13.88 -21.62
N PRO A 8 33.16 13.09 -22.72
CA PRO A 8 32.01 12.35 -23.22
C PRO A 8 31.58 11.23 -22.28
N VAL A 9 30.30 10.91 -22.30
CA VAL A 9 29.76 9.72 -21.63
C VAL A 9 30.23 8.47 -22.38
N ARG A 10 30.80 7.50 -21.69
CA ARG A 10 31.25 6.22 -22.25
C ARG A 10 30.46 5.03 -21.76
N ARG A 11 29.96 5.11 -20.56
CA ARG A 11 29.11 4.04 -19.99
C ARG A 11 27.93 4.62 -19.22
N LEU A 12 26.78 3.97 -19.36
CA LEU A 12 25.55 4.29 -18.66
C LEU A 12 24.97 3.02 -18.04
N THR A 13 24.85 2.98 -16.71
CA THR A 13 24.22 1.87 -16.00
C THR A 13 22.90 2.35 -15.40
N LEU A 14 21.79 1.75 -15.81
CA LEU A 14 20.43 2.13 -15.43
C LEU A 14 19.85 1.14 -14.42
N TYR A 15 19.35 1.64 -13.31
CA TYR A 15 18.78 0.83 -12.22
C TYR A 15 17.25 0.97 -12.16
N LYS A 16 16.58 -0.09 -11.69
CA LYS A 16 15.11 -0.14 -11.54
C LYS A 16 14.55 0.85 -10.51
N HIS A 17 15.34 1.27 -9.54
CA HIS A 17 14.91 2.20 -8.48
C HIS A 17 15.05 3.69 -8.84
N GLY A 18 15.21 4.00 -10.12
CA GLY A 18 15.14 5.38 -10.62
C GLY A 18 16.45 6.15 -10.54
N VAL A 19 17.58 5.47 -10.64
CA VAL A 19 18.94 6.05 -10.64
C VAL A 19 19.74 5.55 -11.82
N ALA A 20 20.58 6.41 -12.37
CA ALA A 20 21.60 6.06 -13.37
C ALA A 20 23.01 6.33 -12.82
N PHE A 21 23.93 5.41 -13.09
CA PHE A 21 25.36 5.60 -12.89
C PHE A 21 25.99 5.96 -14.23
N VAL A 22 26.57 7.13 -14.30
CA VAL A 22 27.17 7.70 -15.52
C VAL A 22 28.69 7.67 -15.38
N GLU A 23 29.38 7.13 -16.38
CA GLU A 23 30.82 7.16 -16.46
C GLU A 23 31.26 7.94 -17.71
N ARG A 24 32.16 8.88 -17.52
CA ARG A 24 32.73 9.70 -18.56
C ARG A 24 34.23 9.47 -18.65
N GLU A 25 34.75 9.36 -19.83
CA GLU A 25 36.18 9.22 -20.04
C GLU A 25 36.64 9.98 -21.30
N GLY A 26 37.76 10.66 -21.17
CA GLY A 26 38.37 11.36 -22.33
C GLY A 26 39.45 12.33 -21.94
N ALA A 27 40.20 12.74 -22.97
CA ALA A 27 41.19 13.81 -22.85
C ALA A 27 40.52 15.16 -22.62
N TYR A 28 41.08 15.96 -21.74
CA TYR A 28 40.63 17.30 -21.41
C TYR A 28 41.80 18.25 -21.28
N GLU A 29 41.66 19.47 -21.82
CA GLU A 29 42.66 20.51 -21.71
C GLU A 29 42.04 21.73 -21.00
N GLY A 30 42.59 22.11 -19.86
CA GLY A 30 42.10 23.25 -19.08
C GLY A 30 42.25 23.04 -17.59
N GLU A 31 42.23 24.14 -16.85
CA GLU A 31 42.37 24.15 -15.38
C GLU A 31 41.01 24.05 -14.63
N GLU A 32 39.89 24.15 -15.34
CA GLU A 32 38.54 24.10 -14.77
C GLU A 32 37.60 23.32 -15.67
N LEU A 33 37.07 22.20 -15.17
CA LEU A 33 36.01 21.41 -15.80
C LEU A 33 34.65 21.79 -15.19
N ALA A 34 33.72 22.26 -16.03
CA ALA A 34 32.38 22.58 -15.64
C ALA A 34 31.43 21.38 -15.87
N LEU A 35 30.73 20.95 -14.86
CA LEU A 35 29.71 19.90 -14.91
C LEU A 35 28.35 20.50 -14.50
N THR A 36 27.39 20.53 -15.41
CA THR A 36 26.06 21.09 -15.13
C THR A 36 25.05 20.01 -14.89
N PHE A 37 24.28 20.12 -13.81
CA PHE A 37 23.26 19.18 -13.39
C PHE A 37 21.92 19.88 -13.19
N PRO A 38 20.79 19.24 -13.48
CA PRO A 38 19.48 19.67 -13.01
C PRO A 38 19.43 19.73 -11.47
N ARG A 39 18.58 20.58 -10.93
CA ARG A 39 18.46 20.79 -9.47
C ARG A 39 18.15 19.51 -8.68
N ASP A 40 17.34 18.61 -9.24
CA ASP A 40 17.00 17.33 -8.66
C ASP A 40 18.14 16.30 -8.69
N ALA A 41 19.13 16.50 -9.55
CA ALA A 41 20.27 15.60 -9.74
C ALA A 41 21.52 16.01 -8.95
N VAL A 42 21.65 17.29 -8.56
CA VAL A 42 22.89 17.81 -7.97
C VAL A 42 23.27 17.11 -6.66
N ASN A 43 22.30 16.78 -5.83
CA ASN A 43 22.56 16.11 -4.54
C ASN A 43 23.12 14.69 -4.72
N ASP A 44 22.61 13.94 -5.70
CA ASP A 44 23.12 12.61 -6.02
C ASP A 44 24.49 12.70 -6.67
N ALA A 45 24.71 13.69 -7.56
CA ALA A 45 26.01 13.96 -8.14
C ALA A 45 27.05 14.32 -7.08
N LEU A 46 26.77 15.27 -6.18
CA LEU A 46 27.69 15.67 -5.10
C LEU A 46 28.05 14.52 -4.16
N LYS A 47 27.07 13.65 -3.84
CA LYS A 47 27.25 12.48 -2.98
C LYS A 47 28.15 11.41 -3.62
N SER A 48 28.14 11.28 -4.94
CA SER A 48 28.71 10.15 -5.67
C SER A 48 29.81 10.50 -6.66
N LEU A 49 30.10 11.79 -6.89
CA LEU A 49 31.09 12.21 -7.87
C LEU A 49 32.47 11.70 -7.48
N LEU A 50 33.00 10.84 -8.31
CA LEU A 50 34.37 10.36 -8.28
C LEU A 50 35.10 10.87 -9.52
N LEU A 51 36.27 11.44 -9.36
CA LEU A 51 37.09 11.93 -10.45
C LEU A 51 38.53 11.47 -10.30
N LEU A 52 39.07 10.92 -11.37
CA LEU A 52 40.43 10.42 -11.49
C LEU A 52 41.08 11.00 -12.75
N ASP A 53 42.27 11.58 -12.62
CA ASP A 53 43.13 11.94 -13.74
C ASP A 53 44.21 10.87 -13.94
N ARG A 54 44.16 10.16 -15.05
CA ARG A 54 45.11 9.10 -15.41
C ARG A 54 46.43 9.63 -16.00
N ALA A 55 46.45 10.91 -16.41
CA ALA A 55 47.67 11.58 -16.89
C ALA A 55 48.58 12.05 -15.75
N GLY A 56 48.19 11.85 -14.48
CA GLY A 56 48.98 12.23 -13.31
C GLY A 56 48.73 13.66 -12.81
N GLY A 57 47.77 14.37 -13.37
CA GLY A 57 47.28 15.66 -12.87
C GLY A 57 46.54 15.49 -11.53
N ARG A 58 46.24 16.61 -10.90
CA ARG A 58 45.57 16.63 -9.58
C ARG A 58 44.26 17.40 -9.63
N VAL A 59 43.25 16.87 -8.94
CA VAL A 59 42.03 17.59 -8.61
C VAL A 59 42.32 18.48 -7.42
N LEU A 60 42.19 19.79 -7.59
CA LEU A 60 42.53 20.80 -6.55
C LEU A 60 41.30 21.13 -5.70
N GLY A 61 40.09 20.90 -6.18
CA GLY A 61 38.87 21.13 -5.45
C GLY A 61 37.64 21.17 -6.36
N ILE A 62 36.48 21.11 -5.76
CA ILE A 62 35.19 21.25 -6.43
C ILE A 62 34.47 22.42 -5.78
N ALA A 63 34.06 23.40 -6.60
CA ALA A 63 33.23 24.51 -6.16
C ALA A 63 31.89 24.47 -6.90
N TYR A 64 30.83 24.91 -6.27
CA TYR A 64 29.52 25.06 -6.90
C TYR A 64 28.78 26.25 -6.29
N ASP A 65 27.94 26.86 -7.10
CA ASP A 65 27.11 27.97 -6.65
C ASP A 65 25.97 27.42 -5.77
N THR A 66 25.79 28.02 -4.59
CA THR A 66 24.67 27.70 -3.69
C THR A 66 23.62 28.80 -3.86
N PRO A 67 22.64 28.66 -4.75
CA PRO A 67 21.63 29.69 -4.96
C PRO A 67 20.76 29.82 -3.70
N VAL A 68 20.60 31.05 -3.25
CA VAL A 68 19.66 31.37 -2.17
C VAL A 68 18.24 31.20 -2.71
N PRO A 69 17.35 30.47 -2.03
CA PRO A 69 15.96 30.29 -2.47
C PRO A 69 15.27 31.63 -2.77
N ARG A 70 14.43 31.66 -3.81
CA ARG A 70 13.69 32.87 -4.21
C ARG A 70 12.94 33.49 -3.02
N GLU A 71 12.32 32.68 -2.19
CA GLU A 71 11.59 33.11 -0.99
C GLU A 71 12.50 33.86 -0.01
N GLU A 72 13.70 33.34 0.22
CA GLU A 72 14.70 33.94 1.11
C GLU A 72 15.29 35.21 0.52
N ARG A 73 15.52 35.27 -0.82
CA ARG A 73 15.95 36.49 -1.53
C ARG A 73 14.88 37.58 -1.45
N LEU A 74 13.59 37.19 -1.61
CA LEU A 74 12.47 38.12 -1.53
C LEU A 74 12.16 38.54 -0.08
N ALA A 75 12.39 37.67 0.91
CA ALA A 75 12.20 38.01 2.33
C ALA A 75 13.11 39.16 2.79
N GLY A 76 14.32 39.28 2.20
CA GLY A 76 15.24 40.40 2.43
C GLY A 76 14.91 41.67 1.65
N SER A 77 13.92 41.64 0.73
CA SER A 77 13.54 42.78 -0.08
C SER A 77 12.68 43.76 0.69
N PRO A 78 12.97 45.07 0.66
CA PRO A 78 12.10 46.08 1.27
C PRO A 78 10.78 46.30 0.51
N MET A 79 10.60 45.62 -0.65
CA MET A 79 9.39 45.69 -1.48
C MET A 79 8.71 44.32 -1.52
N HIS A 80 7.38 44.30 -1.40
CA HIS A 80 6.55 43.11 -1.60
C HIS A 80 5.55 43.40 -2.73
N LEU A 81 5.79 42.79 -3.89
CA LEU A 81 4.93 42.91 -5.07
C LEU A 81 4.29 41.53 -5.32
N SER A 82 2.95 41.49 -5.44
CA SER A 82 2.23 40.28 -5.80
C SER A 82 1.98 40.21 -7.30
N ASP A 83 1.88 39.01 -7.85
CA ASP A 83 1.63 38.80 -9.29
C ASP A 83 0.25 39.31 -9.74
N ASN A 84 -0.71 39.43 -8.83
CA ASN A 84 -2.10 39.80 -9.12
C ASN A 84 -2.40 41.31 -8.94
N HIS A 85 -1.56 42.03 -8.17
CA HIS A 85 -1.79 43.42 -7.81
C HIS A 85 -0.53 44.28 -7.93
N SER A 86 0.31 44.02 -8.90
CA SER A 86 1.67 44.56 -9.02
C SER A 86 1.73 46.10 -8.97
N LEU A 87 0.81 46.82 -9.65
CA LEU A 87 0.80 48.28 -9.63
C LEU A 87 0.37 48.83 -8.25
N ARG A 88 -0.58 48.21 -7.61
CA ARG A 88 -1.06 48.62 -6.29
C ARG A 88 0.02 48.39 -5.23
N ASP A 89 0.61 47.22 -5.24
CA ASP A 89 1.65 46.83 -4.28
C ASP A 89 2.90 47.71 -4.47
N LEU A 90 3.26 48.01 -5.72
CA LEU A 90 4.33 48.95 -6.03
C LEU A 90 4.04 50.34 -5.41
N LEU A 91 2.84 50.89 -5.64
CA LEU A 91 2.45 52.19 -5.06
C LEU A 91 2.41 52.15 -3.54
N HIS A 92 1.94 51.06 -2.92
CA HIS A 92 2.02 50.90 -1.45
C HIS A 92 3.47 50.90 -0.96
N ALA A 93 4.38 50.18 -1.63
CA ALA A 93 5.81 50.13 -1.29
C ALA A 93 6.48 51.50 -1.47
N LEU A 94 6.01 52.35 -2.39
CA LEU A 94 6.53 53.67 -2.66
C LEU A 94 5.91 54.77 -1.78
N ARG A 95 5.06 54.46 -0.81
CA ARG A 95 4.47 55.43 0.10
C ARG A 95 5.56 56.27 0.79
N GLY A 96 5.38 57.61 0.77
CA GLY A 96 6.34 58.55 1.31
C GLY A 96 7.53 58.85 0.40
N ARG A 97 7.66 58.24 -0.77
CA ARG A 97 8.68 58.49 -1.78
C ARG A 97 8.20 59.44 -2.85
N GLU A 98 9.15 60.05 -3.57
CA GLU A 98 8.85 60.94 -4.68
C GLU A 98 8.66 60.13 -5.97
N VAL A 99 7.48 60.31 -6.58
CA VAL A 99 7.11 59.64 -7.84
C VAL A 99 6.57 60.65 -8.82
N ARG A 100 6.68 60.33 -10.12
CA ARG A 100 6.08 61.06 -11.20
C ARG A 100 5.07 60.16 -11.89
N LEU A 101 3.83 60.59 -11.96
CA LEU A 101 2.75 59.81 -12.55
C LEU A 101 2.24 60.53 -13.81
N THR A 102 2.08 59.73 -14.89
CA THR A 102 1.40 60.19 -16.09
C THR A 102 0.00 59.61 -16.12
N SER A 103 -1.03 60.49 -16.16
CA SER A 103 -2.43 60.12 -16.12
C SER A 103 -3.15 60.66 -17.38
N GLY A 104 -4.06 59.85 -17.97
CA GLY A 104 -4.81 60.19 -19.18
C GLY A 104 -4.12 59.76 -20.46
N ALA A 105 -4.88 59.72 -21.60
CA ALA A 105 -4.39 59.27 -22.90
C ALA A 105 -4.34 60.41 -23.95
N GLY A 106 -3.34 60.37 -24.83
CA GLY A 106 -3.19 61.29 -25.96
C GLY A 106 -3.01 62.74 -25.55
N SER A 107 -3.78 63.68 -26.17
CA SER A 107 -3.69 65.11 -25.91
C SER A 107 -4.19 65.57 -24.52
N GLN A 108 -4.77 64.68 -23.75
CA GLN A 108 -5.20 64.95 -22.36
C GLN A 108 -4.25 64.31 -21.31
N SER A 109 -3.06 63.89 -21.72
CA SER A 109 -2.06 63.36 -20.78
C SER A 109 -1.59 64.48 -19.84
N ARG A 110 -1.68 64.23 -18.52
CA ARG A 110 -1.22 65.13 -17.47
C ARG A 110 -0.14 64.41 -16.65
N GLU A 111 0.99 65.08 -16.51
CA GLU A 111 2.08 64.64 -15.66
C GLU A 111 1.97 65.33 -14.28
N VAL A 112 2.03 64.55 -13.19
CA VAL A 112 2.00 65.03 -11.81
C VAL A 112 3.20 64.40 -11.08
N GLN A 113 4.03 65.28 -10.49
CA GLN A 113 5.15 64.87 -9.66
C GLN A 113 4.84 65.23 -8.20
N GLY A 114 5.15 64.38 -7.26
CA GLY A 114 4.96 64.67 -5.86
C GLY A 114 5.31 63.46 -4.98
N ARG A 115 5.22 63.65 -3.68
CA ARG A 115 5.41 62.62 -2.69
C ARG A 115 4.14 61.81 -2.53
N LEU A 116 4.23 60.51 -2.65
CA LEU A 116 3.07 59.59 -2.56
C LEU A 116 2.55 59.52 -1.12
N ILE A 117 1.30 59.93 -0.91
CA ILE A 117 0.62 59.81 0.41
C ILE A 117 0.07 58.41 0.60
N GLY A 118 -0.60 57.87 -0.42
CA GLY A 118 -1.17 56.53 -0.36
C GLY A 118 -2.06 56.22 -1.55
N VAL A 119 -2.62 55.00 -1.52
CA VAL A 119 -3.59 54.51 -2.49
C VAL A 119 -4.84 54.08 -1.72
N ASP A 120 -5.97 54.72 -2.00
CA ASP A 120 -7.28 54.37 -1.41
C ASP A 120 -7.99 53.39 -2.35
N VAL A 121 -8.36 52.24 -1.83
CA VAL A 121 -9.03 51.15 -2.56
C VAL A 121 -10.40 50.91 -1.94
N PRO A 122 -11.51 50.86 -2.70
CA PRO A 122 -12.84 50.54 -2.17
C PRO A 122 -12.84 49.15 -1.51
N ALA A 123 -13.48 49.05 -0.35
CA ALA A 123 -13.50 47.84 0.48
C ALA A 123 -14.23 46.63 -0.18
N LYS A 124 -15.01 46.84 -1.26
CA LYS A 124 -15.70 45.81 -2.05
C LYS A 124 -15.73 46.24 -3.52
N GLY A 125 -14.91 45.60 -4.35
CA GLY A 125 -14.95 45.80 -5.81
C GLY A 125 -14.16 44.73 -6.53
N ARG A 126 -14.75 44.13 -7.57
CA ARG A 126 -14.12 43.15 -8.45
C ARG A 126 -13.12 43.76 -9.44
N GLU A 127 -13.01 45.09 -9.48
CA GLU A 127 -12.12 45.77 -10.41
C GLU A 127 -10.76 46.02 -9.76
N THR A 128 -9.71 45.42 -10.33
CA THR A 128 -8.31 45.47 -9.86
C THR A 128 -7.71 46.89 -9.84
N LEU A 129 -8.26 47.81 -10.62
CA LEU A 129 -7.80 49.21 -10.75
C LEU A 129 -8.77 50.25 -10.15
N ALA A 130 -9.81 49.82 -9.40
CA ALA A 130 -10.67 50.76 -8.69
C ALA A 130 -9.91 51.38 -7.51
N GLY A 131 -9.93 52.69 -7.39
CA GLY A 131 -9.29 53.43 -6.31
C GLY A 131 -8.71 54.79 -6.75
N SER A 132 -8.14 55.51 -5.79
CA SER A 132 -7.48 56.80 -6.01
C SER A 132 -6.07 56.83 -5.43
N ILE A 133 -5.21 57.58 -6.05
CA ILE A 133 -3.85 57.85 -5.62
C ILE A 133 -3.74 59.29 -5.17
N SER A 134 -3.18 59.52 -4.00
CA SER A 134 -2.97 60.87 -3.45
C SER A 134 -1.48 61.20 -3.42
N LEU A 135 -1.12 62.34 -4.04
CA LEU A 135 0.23 62.89 -4.06
C LEU A 135 0.26 64.27 -3.43
N VAL A 136 1.31 64.61 -2.70
CA VAL A 136 1.54 65.97 -2.19
C VAL A 136 2.78 66.56 -2.86
N ASP A 137 2.64 67.75 -3.37
CA ASP A 137 3.79 68.54 -3.82
C ASP A 137 4.48 69.12 -2.57
N ALA A 138 5.75 68.76 -2.38
CA ALA A 138 6.51 69.18 -1.21
C ALA A 138 6.83 70.67 -1.16
N ALA A 139 6.82 71.38 -2.30
CA ALA A 139 7.13 72.79 -2.38
C ALA A 139 5.89 73.69 -2.12
N THR A 140 4.72 73.26 -2.62
CA THR A 140 3.48 74.04 -2.57
C THR A 140 2.47 73.53 -1.52
N GLY A 141 2.65 72.30 -1.01
CA GLY A 141 1.74 71.63 -0.08
C GLY A 141 0.42 71.17 -0.75
N VAL A 142 0.28 71.31 -2.08
CA VAL A 142 -0.95 70.93 -2.80
C VAL A 142 -1.07 69.43 -2.90
N VAL A 143 -2.21 68.89 -2.49
CA VAL A 143 -2.55 67.48 -2.63
C VAL A 143 -3.34 67.27 -3.91
N THR A 144 -2.78 66.44 -4.82
CA THR A 144 -3.43 66.03 -6.05
C THR A 144 -3.94 64.60 -5.93
N VAL A 145 -5.21 64.37 -6.27
CA VAL A 145 -5.82 63.03 -6.28
C VAL A 145 -6.06 62.60 -7.73
N LEU A 146 -5.60 61.42 -8.07
CA LEU A 146 -5.75 60.79 -9.39
C LEU A 146 -6.48 59.44 -9.26
N ALA A 147 -7.32 59.13 -10.25
CA ALA A 147 -7.92 57.79 -10.30
C ALA A 147 -6.85 56.76 -10.65
N LEU A 148 -6.74 55.65 -9.91
CA LEU A 148 -5.77 54.61 -10.15
C LEU A 148 -5.88 54.03 -11.57
N ALA A 149 -7.11 53.88 -12.09
CA ALA A 149 -7.38 53.42 -13.45
C ALA A 149 -6.86 54.36 -14.58
N SER A 150 -6.63 55.64 -14.25
CA SER A 150 -6.14 56.63 -15.24
C SER A 150 -4.62 56.68 -15.37
N VAL A 151 -3.90 56.01 -14.47
CA VAL A 151 -2.41 56.04 -14.48
C VAL A 151 -1.88 55.12 -15.56
N GLN A 152 -1.08 55.68 -16.45
CA GLN A 152 -0.44 54.97 -17.53
C GLN A 152 1.05 54.72 -17.29
N GLN A 153 1.71 55.63 -16.58
CA GLN A 153 3.13 55.52 -16.29
C GLN A 153 3.43 55.94 -14.85
N VAL A 154 4.30 55.16 -14.20
CA VAL A 154 4.86 55.48 -12.88
C VAL A 154 6.38 55.56 -13.03
N GLN A 155 6.95 56.71 -12.79
CA GLN A 155 8.37 56.91 -12.71
C GLN A 155 8.78 57.09 -11.24
N VAL A 156 9.66 56.21 -10.76
CA VAL A 156 10.24 56.30 -9.42
C VAL A 156 11.41 57.31 -9.47
N VAL A 157 11.19 58.51 -8.90
CA VAL A 157 12.17 59.61 -8.89
C VAL A 157 13.22 59.39 -7.79
N ASP A 158 12.79 58.83 -6.67
CA ASP A 158 13.64 58.51 -5.52
C ASP A 158 14.65 57.41 -5.91
N ARG A 159 15.95 57.72 -5.89
CA ARG A 159 17.03 56.82 -6.32
C ARG A 159 17.10 55.56 -5.45
N LEU A 160 16.87 55.68 -4.15
CA LEU A 160 16.91 54.49 -3.25
C LEU A 160 15.74 53.54 -3.51
N ALA A 161 14.55 54.11 -3.75
CA ALA A 161 13.37 53.30 -4.10
C ALA A 161 13.51 52.67 -5.51
N ALA A 162 14.10 53.35 -6.46
CA ALA A 162 14.38 52.80 -7.80
C ALA A 162 15.38 51.61 -7.71
N ALA A 163 16.46 51.77 -6.92
CA ALA A 163 17.42 50.69 -6.68
C ALA A 163 16.77 49.49 -5.95
N ALA A 164 15.89 49.75 -4.97
CA ALA A 164 15.17 48.70 -4.28
C ALA A 164 14.20 47.94 -5.20
N LEU A 165 13.52 48.66 -6.12
CA LEU A 165 12.67 48.02 -7.13
C LEU A 165 13.48 47.13 -8.08
N THR A 166 14.61 47.62 -8.58
CA THR A 166 15.52 46.83 -9.43
C THR A 166 16.01 45.59 -8.71
N ALA A 167 16.47 45.72 -7.44
CA ALA A 167 16.91 44.60 -6.63
C ALA A 167 15.78 43.56 -6.38
N HIS A 168 14.52 44.03 -6.16
CA HIS A 168 13.38 43.14 -6.02
C HIS A 168 13.08 42.38 -7.35
N LEU A 169 13.11 43.04 -8.48
CA LEU A 169 12.91 42.44 -9.79
C LEU A 169 14.00 41.42 -10.13
N ASP A 170 15.26 41.73 -9.83
CA ASP A 170 16.37 40.78 -9.95
C ASP A 170 16.21 39.56 -9.04
N ALA A 171 15.80 39.79 -7.79
CA ALA A 171 15.50 38.68 -6.85
C ALA A 171 14.30 37.83 -7.27
N SER A 172 13.36 38.41 -8.00
CA SER A 172 12.14 37.70 -8.46
C SER A 172 12.36 36.92 -9.76
N GLN A 173 13.49 37.09 -10.44
CA GLN A 173 13.81 36.32 -11.65
C GLN A 173 13.76 34.83 -11.35
N VAL A 174 13.18 34.06 -12.30
CA VAL A 174 13.14 32.61 -12.22
C VAL A 174 14.56 32.07 -12.19
N GLU A 175 14.91 31.32 -11.17
CA GLU A 175 16.20 30.64 -11.09
C GLU A 175 16.35 29.69 -12.28
N GLU A 176 17.53 29.67 -12.89
CA GLU A 176 17.91 28.56 -13.74
C GLU A 176 17.86 27.28 -12.88
N ASN A 177 17.06 26.32 -13.29
CA ASN A 177 16.86 25.06 -12.54
C ASN A 177 18.10 24.13 -12.68
N ARG A 178 19.29 24.70 -12.63
CA ARG A 178 20.58 24.05 -12.91
C ARG A 178 21.64 24.47 -11.91
N TYR A 179 22.52 23.52 -11.58
CA TYR A 179 23.71 23.72 -10.78
C TYR A 179 24.95 23.40 -11.61
N THR A 180 25.95 24.28 -11.60
CA THR A 180 27.22 24.03 -12.26
C THR A 180 28.28 23.77 -11.20
N LEU A 181 28.84 22.55 -11.22
CA LEU A 181 30.00 22.17 -10.44
C LEU A 181 31.26 22.50 -11.21
N LYS A 182 32.13 23.31 -10.65
CA LYS A 182 33.44 23.71 -11.22
C LYS A 182 34.52 22.88 -10.53
N VAL A 183 35.06 21.93 -11.27
CA VAL A 183 36.18 21.10 -10.83
C VAL A 183 37.49 21.78 -11.20
N ARG A 184 38.26 22.20 -10.22
CA ARG A 184 39.57 22.82 -10.43
C ARG A 184 40.63 21.74 -10.59
N LEU A 185 41.40 21.82 -11.68
CA LEU A 185 42.45 20.88 -12.01
C LEU A 185 43.83 21.59 -11.96
N SER A 186 44.90 20.81 -11.86
CA SER A 186 46.26 21.32 -12.06
C SER A 186 46.43 21.77 -13.51
N PRO A 187 47.37 22.72 -13.81
CA PRO A 187 47.62 23.09 -15.22
C PRO A 187 48.11 21.89 -16.05
N GLY A 188 47.65 21.81 -17.30
CA GLY A 188 48.15 20.83 -18.28
C GLY A 188 47.06 20.09 -19.04
N GLN A 189 47.47 19.01 -19.70
CA GLN A 189 46.57 18.06 -20.34
C GLN A 189 46.20 16.95 -19.36
N HIS A 190 44.95 16.52 -19.40
CA HIS A 190 44.38 15.53 -18.51
C HIS A 190 43.80 14.36 -19.31
N ASP A 191 43.84 13.16 -18.73
CA ASP A 191 43.03 12.01 -19.14
C ASP A 191 42.05 11.68 -18.04
N LEU A 192 40.86 12.29 -18.13
CA LEU A 192 39.88 12.26 -17.06
C LEU A 192 38.96 11.05 -17.15
N ARG A 193 38.79 10.38 -16.02
CA ARG A 193 37.70 9.44 -15.77
C ARG A 193 36.87 9.96 -14.61
N LEU A 194 35.59 10.16 -14.84
CA LEU A 194 34.67 10.60 -13.79
C LEU A 194 33.41 9.76 -13.81
N SER A 195 32.84 9.52 -12.63
CA SER A 195 31.59 8.81 -12.46
C SER A 195 30.72 9.45 -11.40
N TYR A 196 29.42 9.37 -11.58
CA TYR A 196 28.42 9.93 -10.66
C TYR A 196 27.07 9.29 -10.83
N LEU A 197 26.22 9.40 -9.80
CA LEU A 197 24.81 9.01 -9.82
C LEU A 197 23.93 10.21 -10.12
N ILE A 198 22.87 9.97 -10.88
CA ILE A 198 21.80 10.94 -11.15
C ILE A 198 20.44 10.25 -11.13
N PRO A 199 19.35 10.98 -10.82
CA PRO A 199 18.00 10.48 -11.03
C PRO A 199 17.79 10.15 -12.52
N SER A 200 17.15 9.02 -12.79
CA SER A 200 16.85 8.57 -14.14
C SER A 200 15.50 7.85 -14.17
N PRO A 201 14.73 7.94 -15.25
CA PRO A 201 13.56 7.08 -15.42
C PRO A 201 13.94 5.61 -15.31
N THR A 202 13.06 4.83 -14.70
CA THR A 202 13.23 3.39 -14.59
C THR A 202 13.19 2.76 -15.98
N TRP A 203 14.19 1.96 -16.32
CA TRP A 203 14.15 1.16 -17.52
C TRP A 203 13.06 0.10 -17.46
N ARG A 204 12.53 -0.29 -18.62
CA ARG A 204 11.38 -1.22 -18.75
C ARG A 204 11.78 -2.36 -19.67
N VAL A 205 11.13 -3.51 -19.50
CA VAL A 205 11.33 -4.66 -20.38
C VAL A 205 10.03 -4.96 -21.14
N SER A 206 10.17 -5.43 -22.37
CA SER A 206 9.07 -5.97 -23.16
C SER A 206 9.54 -7.25 -23.84
N TYR A 207 8.68 -8.25 -23.90
CA TYR A 207 8.97 -9.54 -24.50
C TYR A 207 8.10 -9.82 -25.71
N ARG A 208 8.60 -10.68 -26.59
CA ARG A 208 7.86 -11.26 -27.70
C ARG A 208 8.11 -12.76 -27.70
N ILE A 209 7.06 -13.53 -27.85
CA ILE A 209 7.12 -14.98 -28.03
C ILE A 209 6.58 -15.30 -29.42
N VAL A 210 7.37 -16.06 -30.16
CA VAL A 210 6.94 -16.72 -31.39
C VAL A 210 7.01 -18.22 -31.13
N ALA A 211 5.86 -18.86 -31.09
CA ALA A 211 5.73 -20.28 -30.80
C ALA A 211 5.25 -21.04 -32.03
N GLU A 212 5.82 -22.24 -32.25
CA GLU A 212 5.37 -23.18 -33.27
C GLU A 212 5.02 -24.50 -32.63
N THR A 213 3.82 -25.00 -32.93
CA THR A 213 3.33 -26.28 -32.45
C THR A 213 4.06 -27.41 -33.15
N ALA A 214 4.50 -28.42 -32.42
CA ALA A 214 5.15 -29.57 -33.02
C ALA A 214 4.17 -30.41 -33.83
N ALA A 215 4.54 -30.77 -35.05
CA ALA A 215 3.71 -31.53 -35.98
C ALA A 215 3.53 -33.02 -35.60
N THR A 216 4.18 -33.51 -34.56
CA THR A 216 4.16 -34.93 -34.15
C THR A 216 3.14 -35.17 -33.04
N ALA A 217 2.33 -36.24 -33.18
CA ALA A 217 1.30 -36.64 -32.21
C ALA A 217 1.82 -36.95 -30.78
N GLU A 218 3.13 -37.15 -30.62
CA GLU A 218 3.79 -37.43 -29.32
C GLU A 218 4.02 -36.15 -28.48
N ALA A 219 3.81 -34.96 -29.03
CA ALA A 219 4.16 -33.70 -28.38
C ALA A 219 3.08 -33.16 -27.41
N GLU A 220 1.99 -33.91 -27.14
CA GLU A 220 0.91 -33.52 -26.18
C GLU A 220 0.65 -32.00 -26.09
N GLY A 221 0.46 -31.34 -27.25
CA GLY A 221 0.20 -29.89 -27.32
C GLY A 221 1.45 -29.03 -26.98
N GLY A 222 2.64 -29.55 -27.19
CA GLY A 222 3.90 -28.82 -27.02
C GLY A 222 4.56 -28.45 -28.34
N GLY A 223 5.61 -27.64 -28.28
CA GLY A 223 6.37 -27.19 -29.43
C GLY A 223 7.63 -26.44 -29.03
N THR A 224 8.09 -25.61 -29.94
CA THR A 224 9.25 -24.74 -29.74
C THR A 224 8.82 -23.27 -29.75
N LEU A 225 9.31 -22.49 -28.82
CA LEU A 225 9.11 -21.04 -28.79
C LEU A 225 10.44 -20.31 -28.87
N LEU A 226 10.43 -19.18 -29.52
CA LEU A 226 11.47 -18.17 -29.49
C LEU A 226 11.03 -17.05 -28.54
N LEU A 227 11.77 -16.83 -27.46
CA LEU A 227 11.59 -15.71 -26.55
C LEU A 227 12.58 -14.59 -26.89
N GLN A 228 12.07 -13.43 -27.21
CA GLN A 228 12.84 -12.20 -27.40
C GLN A 228 12.52 -11.21 -26.30
N GLY A 229 13.55 -10.65 -25.65
CA GLY A 229 13.45 -9.62 -24.62
C GLY A 229 14.09 -8.31 -25.08
N TRP A 230 13.42 -7.20 -24.82
CA TRP A 230 13.85 -5.86 -25.19
C TRP A 230 13.86 -4.96 -23.97
N GLY A 231 14.98 -4.27 -23.73
CA GLY A 231 15.10 -3.24 -22.70
C GLY A 231 14.79 -1.86 -23.28
N LEU A 232 13.84 -1.16 -22.69
CA LEU A 232 13.46 0.22 -23.06
C LEU A 232 13.99 1.17 -22.00
N PHE A 233 14.73 2.19 -22.42
CA PHE A 233 15.17 3.28 -21.55
C PHE A 233 15.09 4.65 -22.24
N ASP A 234 15.05 5.70 -21.42
CA ASP A 234 14.92 7.08 -21.88
C ASP A 234 16.23 7.84 -21.61
N ASN A 235 16.75 8.55 -22.62
CA ASN A 235 17.87 9.46 -22.42
C ASN A 235 17.40 10.81 -21.84
N ARG A 236 17.56 10.99 -20.54
CA ARG A 236 17.25 12.23 -19.81
C ARG A 236 18.49 13.08 -19.50
N LEU A 237 19.64 12.67 -20.02
CA LEU A 237 20.84 13.49 -19.93
C LEU A 237 20.68 14.76 -20.76
N GLU A 238 21.45 15.77 -20.43
CA GLU A 238 21.46 17.07 -21.13
C GLU A 238 22.21 17.02 -22.49
N GLU A 239 22.63 15.83 -22.93
CA GLU A 239 23.40 15.57 -24.11
C GLU A 239 22.95 14.33 -24.88
N ASP A 240 23.36 14.23 -26.12
CA ASP A 240 23.18 13.02 -26.92
C ASP A 240 24.15 11.94 -26.46
N LEU A 241 23.66 10.73 -26.34
CA LEU A 241 24.48 9.54 -26.14
C LEU A 241 25.01 9.10 -27.50
N SER A 242 26.31 9.03 -27.66
CA SER A 242 26.96 8.59 -28.88
C SER A 242 27.93 7.46 -28.58
N ASP A 243 27.64 6.28 -29.10
CA ASP A 243 28.51 5.11 -28.98
C ASP A 243 28.79 4.72 -27.51
N VAL A 244 27.71 4.66 -26.68
CA VAL A 244 27.77 4.46 -25.23
C VAL A 244 27.49 3.02 -24.87
N ALA A 245 28.33 2.42 -24.01
CA ALA A 245 28.06 1.10 -23.42
C ALA A 245 26.92 1.21 -22.38
N VAL A 246 25.84 0.45 -22.57
CA VAL A 246 24.66 0.49 -21.70
C VAL A 246 24.52 -0.81 -20.90
N ALA A 247 24.26 -0.67 -19.63
CA ALA A 247 23.90 -1.78 -18.75
C ALA A 247 22.55 -1.52 -18.09
N LEU A 248 21.65 -2.52 -18.12
CA LEU A 248 20.33 -2.46 -17.50
C LEU A 248 20.32 -3.39 -16.29
N VAL A 249 20.24 -2.84 -15.08
CA VAL A 249 20.35 -3.59 -13.84
C VAL A 249 18.96 -3.91 -13.28
N ALA A 250 18.67 -5.20 -13.18
CA ALA A 250 17.53 -5.74 -12.44
C ALA A 250 17.91 -5.90 -10.96
N GLY A 251 16.96 -5.65 -10.07
CA GLY A 251 17.16 -5.58 -8.64
C GLY A 251 17.11 -4.15 -8.11
N GLN A 252 17.08 -4.02 -6.79
CA GLN A 252 16.88 -2.74 -6.11
C GLN A 252 17.97 -2.54 -5.05
N PRO A 253 19.13 -1.98 -5.41
CA PRO A 253 20.12 -1.59 -4.42
C PRO A 253 19.54 -0.51 -3.50
N ILE A 254 19.96 -0.48 -2.25
CA ILE A 254 19.55 0.54 -1.30
C ILE A 254 20.04 1.90 -1.79
N SER A 255 19.12 2.84 -1.97
CA SER A 255 19.42 4.22 -2.35
C SER A 255 18.60 5.19 -1.50
N PHE A 256 19.19 6.34 -1.18
CA PHE A 256 18.55 7.39 -0.41
C PHE A 256 18.97 8.77 -0.91
N ARG A 257 18.09 9.74 -0.73
CA ARG A 257 18.37 11.15 -1.04
C ARG A 257 18.90 11.85 0.22
N TYR A 258 19.94 12.64 0.03
CA TYR A 258 20.50 13.46 1.09
C TYR A 258 20.80 14.85 0.53
N ASP A 259 20.32 15.89 1.21
CA ASP A 259 20.50 17.26 0.75
C ASP A 259 21.90 17.78 1.14
N LEU A 260 22.76 17.91 0.14
CA LEU A 260 24.11 18.45 0.25
C LEU A 260 24.24 19.85 -0.38
N ALA A 261 23.37 20.15 -1.36
CA ALA A 261 23.46 21.37 -2.15
C ALA A 261 22.87 22.59 -1.42
N THR A 262 21.91 22.38 -0.53
CA THR A 262 21.25 23.46 0.21
C THR A 262 21.99 23.72 1.52
N SER A 263 22.46 24.94 1.71
CA SER A 263 23.04 25.34 3.00
C SER A 263 21.95 25.46 4.08
N ARG A 264 22.14 24.86 5.23
CA ARG A 264 21.22 24.94 6.34
C ARG A 264 21.88 25.64 7.53
N ILE A 265 21.29 26.73 7.98
CA ILE A 265 21.67 27.41 9.22
C ILE A 265 20.80 26.82 10.34
N PRO A 266 21.37 26.10 11.32
CA PRO A 266 20.59 25.64 12.47
C PRO A 266 20.06 26.83 13.27
N GLU A 267 18.81 26.75 13.71
CA GLU A 267 18.27 27.72 14.66
C GLU A 267 19.03 27.65 15.97
N ARG A 268 19.50 28.80 16.42
CA ARG A 268 20.14 28.93 17.75
C ARG A 268 19.06 29.21 18.78
N PRO A 269 19.08 28.58 19.95
CA PRO A 269 18.15 28.92 21.02
C PRO A 269 18.35 30.39 21.40
N LEU A 270 17.25 31.14 21.41
CA LEU A 270 17.22 32.51 21.92
C LEU A 270 17.33 32.45 23.45
N VAL A 271 18.45 32.89 24.00
CA VAL A 271 18.61 33.10 25.43
C VAL A 271 18.16 34.54 25.70
N GLU A 272 16.95 34.69 26.20
CA GLU A 272 16.51 35.99 26.70
C GLU A 272 17.25 36.30 27.99
N ASP A 273 17.85 37.48 28.06
CA ASP A 273 18.41 37.99 29.30
C ASP A 273 17.24 38.19 30.27
N ALA A 274 17.15 37.37 31.32
CA ALA A 274 16.04 37.39 32.25
C ALA A 274 15.96 38.75 32.92
N ALA A 275 15.21 39.66 32.31
CA ALA A 275 14.77 40.87 32.98
C ALA A 275 14.10 40.42 34.29
N ARG A 276 14.53 40.98 35.41
CA ARG A 276 13.96 40.76 36.75
C ARG A 276 12.47 41.10 36.73
N VAL A 277 11.65 40.14 36.35
CA VAL A 277 10.20 40.22 36.50
C VAL A 277 9.87 39.57 37.84
N ALA A 278 9.11 40.28 38.67
CA ALA A 278 8.58 39.71 39.90
C ALA A 278 7.79 38.45 39.60
N PRO A 279 7.91 37.37 40.42
CA PRO A 279 7.20 36.11 40.12
C PRO A 279 5.71 36.34 40.09
N GLY A 280 5.08 36.01 38.94
CA GLY A 280 3.64 35.93 38.82
C GLY A 280 3.07 34.74 39.58
N PRO A 281 1.76 34.62 39.77
CA PRO A 281 1.14 33.52 40.49
C PRO A 281 1.45 32.19 39.83
N LEU A 282 1.95 31.24 40.64
CA LEU A 282 2.28 29.88 40.24
C LEU A 282 0.98 29.08 40.09
N GLU A 283 0.60 28.75 38.86
CA GLU A 283 -0.47 27.79 38.59
C GLU A 283 0.12 26.37 38.48
N PHE A 284 -0.35 25.46 39.34
CA PHE A 284 -0.03 24.04 39.24
C PHE A 284 -1.02 23.35 38.32
N ALA A 285 -0.55 22.79 37.21
CA ALA A 285 -1.37 22.00 36.29
C ALA A 285 -1.79 20.68 36.97
N ALA A 286 -3.09 20.39 36.97
CA ALA A 286 -3.62 19.10 37.36
C ALA A 286 -3.13 17.99 36.38
N ALA A 287 -2.86 16.80 36.94
CA ALA A 287 -2.38 15.67 36.16
C ALA A 287 -3.32 15.36 34.98
N ALA A 288 -2.75 15.31 33.77
CA ALA A 288 -3.48 14.93 32.57
C ALA A 288 -3.90 13.45 32.64
N GLN A 289 -5.18 13.19 32.44
CA GLN A 289 -5.69 11.85 32.23
C GLN A 289 -5.16 11.29 30.90
N PRO A 290 -4.82 9.99 30.83
CA PRO A 290 -4.34 9.40 29.59
C PRO A 290 -5.45 9.38 28.54
N THR A 291 -5.23 10.08 27.44
CA THR A 291 -6.06 10.03 26.24
C THR A 291 -5.92 8.67 25.57
N GLN A 292 -7.03 7.96 25.41
CA GLN A 292 -7.11 6.75 24.61
C GLN A 292 -6.84 7.05 23.14
N PRO A 293 -6.10 6.20 22.42
CA PRO A 293 -5.86 6.39 20.99
C PRO A 293 -7.15 6.14 20.20
N SER A 294 -7.54 7.10 19.40
CA SER A 294 -8.62 6.98 18.43
C SER A 294 -8.23 6.01 17.31
N PRO A 295 -9.13 5.13 16.85
CA PRO A 295 -8.83 4.20 15.77
C PRO A 295 -8.69 4.95 14.44
N GLY A 296 -7.54 4.75 13.80
CA GLY A 296 -7.22 5.30 12.49
C GLY A 296 -8.23 4.89 11.41
N ARG A 297 -8.75 5.87 10.70
CA ARG A 297 -9.56 5.69 9.50
C ARG A 297 -8.65 5.11 8.40
N GLN A 298 -8.84 3.87 8.07
CA GLN A 298 -8.35 3.30 6.81
C GLN A 298 -9.16 3.89 5.65
N GLN A 299 -8.49 4.64 4.80
CA GLN A 299 -9.06 5.06 3.52
C GLN A 299 -9.02 3.87 2.56
N ALA A 300 -10.19 3.32 2.27
CA ALA A 300 -10.37 2.36 1.18
C ALA A 300 -10.39 3.12 -0.16
N TYR A 301 -9.49 2.76 -1.08
CA TYR A 301 -9.54 3.18 -2.46
C TYR A 301 -10.60 2.35 -3.21
N PRO A 302 -11.53 2.97 -3.93
CA PRO A 302 -12.45 2.22 -4.78
C PRO A 302 -11.79 1.87 -6.11
N ALA A 303 -11.61 0.58 -6.36
CA ALA A 303 -11.28 0.06 -7.68
C ALA A 303 -12.52 0.13 -8.58
N MET A 304 -12.57 1.11 -9.48
CA MET A 304 -13.51 1.13 -10.59
C MET A 304 -12.93 0.37 -11.79
N LEU A 305 -13.29 -0.89 -11.92
CA LEU A 305 -13.20 -1.62 -13.20
C LEU A 305 -14.53 -1.46 -13.94
N ARG A 306 -14.56 -0.57 -14.92
CA ARG A 306 -15.60 -0.55 -15.94
C ARG A 306 -15.25 -1.58 -17.01
N ALA A 307 -15.99 -2.66 -17.06
CA ALA A 307 -16.02 -3.57 -18.18
C ALA A 307 -16.68 -2.87 -19.39
N ALA A 308 -15.90 -2.65 -20.43
CA ALA A 308 -16.43 -2.31 -21.74
C ALA A 308 -16.78 -3.61 -22.47
N SER A 309 -18.06 -3.86 -22.67
CA SER A 309 -18.54 -4.94 -23.53
C SER A 309 -18.33 -4.53 -24.99
N SER A 310 -17.38 -5.14 -25.66
CA SER A 310 -17.28 -5.10 -27.11
C SER A 310 -18.13 -6.21 -27.73
N LYS A 311 -19.18 -5.83 -28.46
CA LYS A 311 -19.90 -6.72 -29.37
C LYS A 311 -18.95 -7.12 -30.49
N GLY A 312 -18.52 -8.38 -30.48
CA GLY A 312 -17.74 -8.95 -31.58
C GLY A 312 -18.58 -9.13 -32.84
N LEU A 313 -18.16 -8.48 -33.90
CA LEU A 313 -18.49 -8.93 -35.26
C LEU A 313 -17.58 -10.14 -35.55
N ARG A 314 -18.22 -11.29 -35.79
CA ARG A 314 -17.56 -12.42 -36.42
C ARG A 314 -17.47 -12.08 -37.91
N GLU A 315 -16.30 -11.72 -38.38
CA GLU A 315 -15.95 -11.92 -39.79
C GLU A 315 -15.27 -13.28 -39.93
N ASP A 316 -15.79 -14.09 -40.79
CA ASP A 316 -15.21 -15.33 -41.27
C ASP A 316 -13.92 -14.99 -42.03
N VAL A 317 -12.77 -15.06 -41.33
CA VAL A 317 -11.46 -14.99 -41.95
C VAL A 317 -11.11 -16.43 -42.34
N GLY A 318 -11.10 -16.73 -43.63
CA GLY A 318 -10.53 -17.95 -44.18
C GLY A 318 -9.08 -18.15 -43.73
N PRO A 319 -8.47 -19.34 -43.96
CA PRO A 319 -7.15 -19.66 -43.46
C PRO A 319 -6.14 -18.64 -43.98
N SER A 320 -5.73 -17.74 -43.09
CA SER A 320 -4.63 -16.79 -43.31
C SER A 320 -3.36 -17.63 -43.40
N GLU A 321 -2.68 -17.56 -44.54
CA GLU A 321 -1.29 -18.04 -44.63
C GLU A 321 -0.50 -17.41 -43.47
N ALA A 322 0.22 -18.22 -42.71
CA ALA A 322 0.98 -17.79 -41.57
C ALA A 322 1.94 -16.66 -42.00
N MET A 323 1.67 -15.46 -41.50
CA MET A 323 2.37 -14.24 -41.94
C MET A 323 3.82 -14.21 -41.46
N TYR A 324 4.19 -15.04 -40.46
CA TYR A 324 5.55 -15.12 -39.89
C TYR A 324 5.84 -16.52 -39.36
N SER A 325 6.99 -17.09 -39.71
CA SER A 325 7.51 -18.35 -39.15
C SER A 325 8.59 -18.10 -38.09
N LEU A 326 8.82 -19.08 -37.24
CA LEU A 326 9.93 -19.06 -36.26
C LEU A 326 11.30 -18.86 -36.95
N ALA A 327 11.48 -19.46 -38.14
CA ALA A 327 12.71 -19.34 -38.92
C ALA A 327 12.93 -17.90 -39.43
N ASP A 328 11.86 -17.22 -39.84
CA ASP A 328 11.94 -15.82 -40.29
C ASP A 328 12.36 -14.89 -39.16
N PHE A 329 11.86 -15.11 -37.94
CA PHE A 329 12.23 -14.33 -36.76
C PHE A 329 13.62 -14.67 -36.24
N ALA A 330 14.04 -15.92 -36.27
CA ALA A 330 15.37 -16.34 -35.82
C ALA A 330 16.49 -15.80 -36.72
N GLY A 331 16.21 -15.69 -38.03
CA GLY A 331 17.20 -15.19 -39.01
C GLY A 331 17.24 -13.68 -39.22
N ALA A 332 16.12 -12.98 -39.01
CA ALA A 332 15.98 -11.55 -39.32
C ALA A 332 16.35 -10.61 -38.18
N ASN A 333 16.39 -11.07 -36.95
CA ASN A 333 16.75 -10.24 -35.79
C ASN A 333 18.19 -10.52 -35.35
N ALA A 334 18.91 -9.44 -35.05
CA ALA A 334 20.28 -9.50 -34.53
C ALA A 334 20.39 -10.51 -33.39
N ALA A 335 21.48 -11.30 -33.41
CA ALA A 335 21.81 -12.23 -32.33
C ALA A 335 21.69 -11.54 -30.96
N PRO A 336 21.36 -12.28 -29.88
CA PRO A 336 21.21 -11.67 -28.56
C PRO A 336 22.54 -11.03 -28.17
N ASP A 337 22.53 -9.72 -28.06
CA ASP A 337 23.69 -8.91 -27.78
C ASP A 337 23.73 -8.44 -26.31
N ALA A 338 23.26 -9.24 -25.39
CA ALA A 338 23.44 -8.97 -23.96
C ALA A 338 24.11 -10.17 -23.26
N THR A 339 25.14 -9.88 -22.49
CA THR A 339 25.74 -10.83 -21.56
C THR A 339 25.21 -10.54 -20.15
N GLY A 340 24.79 -11.58 -19.43
CA GLY A 340 24.37 -11.45 -18.02
C GLY A 340 25.59 -11.45 -17.12
N THR A 341 25.65 -10.53 -16.18
CA THR A 341 26.66 -10.51 -15.11
C THR A 341 25.95 -10.49 -13.76
N GLU A 342 26.16 -11.50 -12.93
CA GLU A 342 25.75 -11.46 -11.54
C GLU A 342 26.69 -10.54 -10.76
N GLN A 343 26.12 -9.52 -10.11
CA GLN A 343 26.81 -8.63 -9.17
C GLN A 343 26.22 -8.80 -7.78
N GLY A 344 26.50 -9.94 -7.14
CA GLY A 344 25.89 -10.29 -5.85
C GLY A 344 24.39 -10.54 -5.99
N GLU A 345 23.55 -9.72 -5.34
CA GLU A 345 22.09 -9.80 -5.40
C GLU A 345 21.47 -9.09 -6.63
N LEU A 346 22.29 -8.46 -7.48
CA LEU A 346 21.88 -7.71 -8.65
C LEU A 346 22.25 -8.48 -9.92
N PHE A 347 21.35 -8.43 -10.90
CA PHE A 347 21.59 -8.99 -12.22
C PHE A 347 21.63 -7.86 -13.27
N ALA A 348 22.66 -7.82 -14.09
CA ALA A 348 22.84 -6.80 -15.11
C ALA A 348 22.80 -7.40 -16.52
N TYR A 349 21.96 -6.82 -17.39
CA TYR A 349 21.99 -7.06 -18.82
C TYR A 349 22.98 -6.06 -19.45
N GLN A 350 24.13 -6.54 -19.88
CA GLN A 350 25.12 -5.74 -20.59
C GLN A 350 24.74 -5.74 -22.07
N VAL A 351 24.34 -4.59 -22.59
CA VAL A 351 24.07 -4.43 -24.03
C VAL A 351 25.41 -4.48 -24.77
N VAL A 352 25.58 -5.43 -25.69
CA VAL A 352 26.88 -5.67 -26.37
C VAL A 352 27.18 -4.57 -27.38
N ALA A 353 26.18 -4.18 -28.19
CA ALA A 353 26.36 -3.12 -29.16
C ALA A 353 26.29 -1.73 -28.49
N PRO A 354 27.27 -0.85 -28.71
CA PRO A 354 27.17 0.52 -28.22
C PRO A 354 25.92 1.23 -28.74
N VAL A 355 25.33 2.05 -27.90
CA VAL A 355 24.02 2.67 -28.16
C VAL A 355 24.17 4.16 -28.44
N THR A 356 23.47 4.63 -29.47
CA THR A 356 23.37 6.05 -29.81
C THR A 356 21.92 6.49 -29.65
N VAL A 357 21.66 7.48 -28.77
CA VAL A 357 20.32 7.99 -28.46
C VAL A 357 20.36 9.48 -28.24
N GLN A 358 19.58 10.23 -29.00
CA GLN A 358 19.49 11.68 -28.87
C GLN A 358 18.93 12.07 -27.48
N ARG A 359 19.26 13.25 -27.02
CA ARG A 359 18.68 13.88 -25.82
C ARG A 359 17.15 13.89 -25.91
N GLY A 360 16.49 13.45 -24.87
CA GLY A 360 15.03 13.39 -24.79
C GLY A 360 14.38 12.27 -25.60
N ALA A 361 15.16 11.42 -26.27
CA ALA A 361 14.66 10.24 -26.99
C ALA A 361 14.74 8.96 -26.12
N SER A 362 14.03 7.92 -26.57
CA SER A 362 14.04 6.59 -25.94
C SER A 362 14.69 5.59 -26.88
N ALA A 363 15.32 4.57 -26.34
CA ALA A 363 15.88 3.45 -27.09
C ALA A 363 15.27 2.13 -26.63
N LEU A 364 15.08 1.24 -27.60
CA LEU A 364 14.70 -0.15 -27.40
C LEU A 364 15.88 -1.02 -27.82
N VAL A 365 16.51 -1.68 -26.86
CA VAL A 365 17.73 -2.48 -27.08
C VAL A 365 17.44 -3.97 -26.84
N PRO A 366 17.98 -4.89 -27.66
CA PRO A 366 17.79 -6.31 -27.45
C PRO A 366 18.59 -6.76 -26.22
N ILE A 367 17.94 -7.46 -25.30
CA ILE A 367 18.57 -7.99 -24.08
C ILE A 367 18.56 -9.50 -24.01
N LEU A 368 17.70 -10.17 -24.78
CA LEU A 368 17.55 -11.61 -24.75
C LEU A 368 16.98 -12.13 -26.07
N GLN A 369 17.52 -13.23 -26.54
CA GLN A 369 16.90 -14.07 -27.55
C GLN A 369 17.27 -15.52 -27.25
N SER A 370 16.25 -16.38 -27.04
CA SER A 370 16.49 -17.79 -26.73
C SER A 370 15.35 -18.65 -27.23
N THR A 371 15.71 -19.83 -27.73
CA THR A 371 14.76 -20.83 -28.19
C THR A 371 14.57 -21.88 -27.08
N MET A 372 13.32 -22.20 -26.76
CA MET A 372 12.96 -23.09 -25.66
C MET A 372 11.83 -24.03 -26.08
N SER A 373 11.77 -25.23 -25.47
CA SER A 373 10.58 -26.07 -25.59
C SER A 373 9.48 -25.55 -24.67
N TYR A 374 8.24 -25.63 -25.14
CA TYR A 374 7.07 -25.27 -24.33
C TYR A 374 6.00 -26.36 -24.38
N ARG A 375 5.08 -26.31 -23.42
CA ARG A 375 3.83 -27.07 -23.43
C ARG A 375 2.67 -26.09 -23.27
N ARG A 376 1.62 -26.31 -24.04
CA ARG A 376 0.33 -25.63 -23.87
C ARG A 376 -0.50 -26.41 -22.86
N LEU A 377 -1.10 -25.73 -21.91
CA LEU A 377 -1.98 -26.33 -20.90
C LEU A 377 -3.18 -25.42 -20.64
N LEU A 378 -4.24 -26.01 -20.14
CA LEU A 378 -5.44 -25.30 -19.69
C LEU A 378 -5.39 -25.27 -18.17
N LEU A 379 -5.29 -24.07 -17.59
CA LEU A 379 -5.20 -23.83 -16.16
C LEU A 379 -6.48 -23.20 -15.65
N PHE A 380 -7.15 -23.83 -14.71
CA PHE A 380 -8.32 -23.28 -14.05
C PHE A 380 -8.01 -22.88 -12.61
N ASN A 381 -8.29 -21.62 -12.29
CA ASN A 381 -8.24 -21.08 -10.94
C ASN A 381 -9.50 -20.22 -10.74
N GLN A 382 -10.36 -20.63 -9.82
CA GLN A 382 -11.66 -19.99 -9.59
C GLN A 382 -11.57 -18.52 -9.20
N GLU A 383 -10.55 -18.12 -8.46
CA GLU A 383 -10.35 -16.75 -8.01
C GLU A 383 -9.94 -15.81 -9.15
N LYS A 384 -9.15 -16.36 -10.11
CA LYS A 384 -8.64 -15.58 -11.25
C LYS A 384 -9.67 -15.49 -12.38
N LEU A 385 -10.30 -16.61 -12.72
CA LEU A 385 -11.36 -16.68 -13.76
C LEU A 385 -12.43 -17.72 -13.35
N PRO A 386 -13.63 -17.29 -12.92
CA PRO A 386 -14.57 -18.16 -12.21
C PRO A 386 -15.21 -19.30 -13.03
N ARG A 387 -15.22 -19.22 -14.36
CA ARG A 387 -15.99 -20.14 -15.20
C ARG A 387 -15.21 -20.87 -16.27
N HIS A 388 -14.09 -20.33 -16.72
CA HIS A 388 -13.36 -20.87 -17.85
C HIS A 388 -11.90 -21.09 -17.49
N PRO A 389 -11.27 -22.15 -17.95
CA PRO A 389 -9.83 -22.29 -17.82
C PRO A 389 -9.11 -21.30 -18.73
N VAL A 390 -7.88 -20.99 -18.42
CA VAL A 390 -7.00 -20.13 -19.20
C VAL A 390 -6.03 -21.00 -19.96
N ALA A 391 -5.92 -20.79 -21.27
CA ALA A 391 -4.84 -21.34 -22.07
C ALA A 391 -3.53 -20.69 -21.65
N ALA A 392 -2.56 -21.49 -21.27
CA ALA A 392 -1.27 -21.03 -20.79
C ALA A 392 -0.13 -21.76 -21.50
N LEU A 393 0.96 -21.03 -21.74
CA LEU A 393 2.24 -21.62 -22.16
C LEU A 393 3.08 -21.90 -20.93
N ARG A 394 3.57 -23.11 -20.79
CA ARG A 394 4.52 -23.51 -19.75
C ARG A 394 5.85 -23.82 -20.39
N PHE A 395 6.91 -23.19 -19.95
CA PHE A 395 8.29 -23.45 -20.38
C PHE A 395 9.28 -23.21 -19.24
N THR A 396 10.50 -23.73 -19.38
CA THR A 396 11.58 -23.48 -18.44
C THR A 396 12.48 -22.38 -18.99
N ASN A 397 12.86 -21.43 -18.16
CA ASN A 397 13.80 -20.38 -18.55
C ASN A 397 15.21 -20.94 -18.73
N SER A 398 15.51 -21.46 -19.91
CA SER A 398 16.82 -21.95 -20.29
C SER A 398 17.70 -20.92 -21.01
N SER A 399 17.38 -19.63 -20.88
CA SER A 399 18.10 -18.54 -21.57
C SER A 399 19.50 -18.25 -21.03
N GLY A 400 19.85 -18.79 -19.87
CA GLY A 400 21.07 -18.42 -19.16
C GLY A 400 21.00 -17.06 -18.45
N LEU A 401 19.86 -16.37 -18.53
CA LEU A 401 19.62 -15.04 -17.95
C LEU A 401 18.41 -15.09 -17.02
N VAL A 402 18.35 -14.19 -16.07
CA VAL A 402 17.12 -13.92 -15.30
C VAL A 402 16.12 -13.23 -16.21
N LEU A 403 14.84 -13.57 -16.15
CA LEU A 403 13.78 -12.82 -16.84
C LEU A 403 13.21 -11.79 -15.86
N GLU A 404 13.34 -10.53 -16.21
CA GLU A 404 12.73 -9.43 -15.46
C GLU A 404 11.23 -9.35 -15.76
N ARG A 405 10.42 -8.90 -14.80
CA ARG A 405 8.97 -8.79 -14.98
C ARG A 405 8.62 -7.78 -16.09
N GLY A 406 7.84 -8.23 -17.07
CA GLY A 406 7.40 -7.35 -18.16
C GLY A 406 6.31 -7.94 -19.05
N PRO A 407 5.62 -7.11 -19.85
CA PRO A 407 4.61 -7.55 -20.79
C PRO A 407 5.23 -8.40 -21.90
N VAL A 408 4.46 -9.39 -22.36
CA VAL A 408 4.80 -10.26 -23.49
C VAL A 408 3.66 -10.36 -24.47
N THR A 409 3.97 -10.22 -25.75
CA THR A 409 3.06 -10.51 -26.86
C THR A 409 3.36 -11.90 -27.38
N VAL A 410 2.33 -12.72 -27.55
CA VAL A 410 2.45 -14.12 -28.01
C VAL A 410 1.86 -14.28 -29.40
N LEU A 411 2.69 -14.76 -30.29
CA LEU A 411 2.34 -15.26 -31.63
C LEU A 411 2.52 -16.77 -31.61
N GLU A 412 1.52 -17.54 -32.02
CA GLU A 412 1.57 -19.00 -32.13
C GLU A 412 1.13 -19.41 -33.53
N ASP A 413 1.90 -20.22 -34.23
CA ASP A 413 1.68 -20.66 -35.61
C ASP A 413 1.35 -19.50 -36.58
N GLY A 414 2.07 -18.36 -36.41
CA GLY A 414 1.93 -17.13 -37.21
C GLY A 414 0.71 -16.26 -36.86
N ALA A 415 -0.13 -16.66 -35.93
CA ALA A 415 -1.28 -15.87 -35.48
C ALA A 415 -1.05 -15.21 -34.11
N TYR A 416 -1.67 -14.05 -33.90
CA TYR A 416 -1.68 -13.40 -32.58
C TYR A 416 -2.61 -14.16 -31.63
N HIS A 417 -2.06 -14.63 -30.52
CA HIS A 417 -2.79 -15.41 -29.50
C HIS A 417 -3.05 -14.67 -28.20
N GLY A 418 -2.49 -13.47 -28.01
CA GLY A 418 -2.77 -12.65 -26.85
C GLY A 418 -1.53 -12.04 -26.22
N GLU A 419 -1.76 -11.44 -25.07
CA GLU A 419 -0.72 -10.81 -24.25
C GLU A 419 -0.74 -11.38 -22.85
N ALA A 420 0.44 -11.41 -22.22
CA ALA A 420 0.60 -11.88 -20.86
C ALA A 420 1.64 -11.04 -20.12
N MET A 421 1.88 -11.37 -18.88
CA MET A 421 2.94 -10.78 -18.07
C MET A 421 3.96 -11.87 -17.71
N VAL A 422 5.18 -11.75 -18.21
CA VAL A 422 6.31 -12.58 -17.75
C VAL A 422 6.59 -12.20 -16.30
N PRO A 423 6.52 -13.14 -15.34
CA PRO A 423 6.93 -12.86 -13.96
C PRO A 423 8.46 -12.75 -13.86
N PHE A 424 8.97 -12.17 -12.76
CA PHE A 424 10.39 -12.28 -12.45
C PHE A 424 10.75 -13.76 -12.30
N THR A 425 11.64 -14.27 -13.16
CA THR A 425 11.96 -15.69 -13.24
C THR A 425 13.45 -15.92 -13.28
N LYS A 426 13.96 -16.67 -12.32
CA LYS A 426 15.37 -17.07 -12.27
C LYS A 426 15.68 -18.04 -13.41
N GLN A 427 16.98 -18.22 -13.68
CA GLN A 427 17.44 -19.25 -14.57
C GLN A 427 16.93 -20.64 -14.10
N ASP A 428 16.60 -21.51 -15.05
CA ASP A 428 16.07 -22.86 -14.86
C ASP A 428 14.72 -22.97 -14.10
N ALA A 429 14.08 -21.84 -13.80
CA ALA A 429 12.75 -21.83 -13.21
C ALA A 429 11.64 -21.91 -14.26
N GLU A 430 10.50 -22.48 -13.87
CA GLU A 430 9.32 -22.62 -14.74
C GLU A 430 8.56 -21.30 -14.88
N VAL A 431 8.09 -21.03 -16.09
CA VAL A 431 7.24 -19.92 -16.46
C VAL A 431 5.88 -20.43 -16.89
N TYR A 432 4.81 -19.82 -16.37
CA TYR A 432 3.43 -20.03 -16.79
C TYR A 432 2.85 -18.72 -17.32
N LEU A 433 2.54 -18.68 -18.61
CA LEU A 433 1.98 -17.48 -19.26
C LEU A 433 0.54 -17.76 -19.66
N ALA A 434 -0.40 -17.18 -18.93
CA ALA A 434 -1.81 -17.20 -19.26
C ALA A 434 -2.07 -16.23 -20.42
N ILE A 435 -2.55 -16.73 -21.55
CA ILE A 435 -2.67 -15.94 -22.79
C ILE A 435 -4.12 -15.69 -23.22
N ALA A 436 -5.01 -16.65 -23.00
CA ALA A 436 -6.41 -16.53 -23.42
C ALA A 436 -7.35 -17.38 -22.54
N ALA A 437 -8.60 -16.98 -22.41
CA ALA A 437 -9.63 -17.81 -21.80
C ALA A 437 -10.14 -18.85 -22.82
N GLU A 438 -10.20 -20.15 -22.43
CA GLU A 438 -10.77 -21.20 -23.26
C GLU A 438 -12.29 -21.30 -23.02
N LEU A 439 -13.05 -20.65 -23.89
CA LEU A 439 -14.51 -20.55 -23.78
C LEU A 439 -15.25 -21.85 -24.12
N GLY A 440 -14.60 -22.77 -24.82
CA GLY A 440 -15.13 -24.09 -25.15
C GLY A 440 -15.18 -25.05 -23.94
N ILE A 441 -14.60 -24.65 -22.80
CA ILE A 441 -14.64 -25.41 -21.56
C ILE A 441 -15.23 -24.56 -20.47
N THR A 442 -16.23 -25.11 -19.77
CA THR A 442 -16.88 -24.44 -18.63
C THR A 442 -16.65 -25.23 -17.36
N VAL A 443 -16.29 -24.56 -16.30
CA VAL A 443 -16.07 -25.16 -14.98
C VAL A 443 -17.12 -24.62 -13.99
N HIS A 444 -17.83 -25.55 -13.37
CA HIS A 444 -18.73 -25.27 -12.26
C HIS A 444 -18.11 -25.75 -10.96
N VAL A 445 -18.09 -24.90 -9.96
CA VAL A 445 -17.51 -25.24 -8.65
C VAL A 445 -18.58 -25.12 -7.59
N ASP A 446 -18.89 -26.25 -6.94
CA ASP A 446 -19.77 -26.33 -5.79
C ASP A 446 -18.89 -26.40 -4.54
N THR A 447 -19.05 -25.47 -3.62
CA THR A 447 -18.29 -25.42 -2.35
C THR A 447 -19.26 -25.53 -1.18
N TRP A 448 -18.97 -26.44 -0.23
CA TRP A 448 -19.70 -26.54 1.04
C TRP A 448 -18.76 -26.96 2.15
N THR A 449 -19.17 -26.70 3.39
CA THR A 449 -18.41 -27.05 4.58
C THR A 449 -19.21 -28.02 5.44
N THR A 450 -18.57 -29.07 5.91
CA THR A 450 -19.11 -29.96 6.95
C THR A 450 -18.24 -29.86 8.20
N THR A 451 -18.90 -29.98 9.36
CA THR A 451 -18.19 -29.93 10.64
C THR A 451 -18.57 -31.18 11.46
N GLU A 452 -17.57 -31.88 11.93
CA GLU A 452 -17.76 -33.07 12.76
C GLU A 452 -16.94 -32.95 14.03
N THR A 453 -17.45 -33.53 15.11
CA THR A 453 -16.66 -33.66 16.32
C THR A 453 -15.63 -34.77 16.15
N ALA A 454 -14.37 -34.42 16.27
CA ALA A 454 -13.21 -35.31 16.04
C ALA A 454 -12.62 -35.84 17.35
N GLY A 455 -12.85 -35.17 18.47
CA GLY A 455 -12.35 -35.56 19.76
C GLY A 455 -12.79 -34.63 20.87
N ILE A 456 -12.48 -35.01 22.10
CA ILE A 456 -12.68 -34.20 23.29
C ILE A 456 -11.43 -34.19 24.17
N ARG A 457 -11.26 -33.11 24.89
CA ARG A 457 -10.19 -32.95 25.87
C ARG A 457 -10.74 -32.28 27.12
N ILE A 458 -10.43 -32.84 28.26
CA ILE A 458 -10.71 -32.23 29.56
C ILE A 458 -9.36 -32.05 30.23
N ALA A 459 -8.92 -30.82 30.41
CA ALA A 459 -7.67 -30.48 31.08
C ALA A 459 -7.80 -29.10 31.71
N ASP A 460 -7.13 -28.87 32.82
CA ASP A 460 -7.09 -27.60 33.54
C ASP A 460 -8.48 -26.99 33.80
N SER A 461 -9.44 -27.82 34.18
CA SER A 461 -10.85 -27.45 34.38
C SER A 461 -11.60 -26.98 33.13
N LEU A 462 -11.03 -27.14 31.92
CA LEU A 462 -11.66 -26.80 30.67
C LEU A 462 -12.14 -28.03 29.93
N PHE A 463 -13.39 -28.01 29.49
CA PHE A 463 -13.94 -28.97 28.55
C PHE A 463 -13.77 -28.41 27.12
N GLN A 464 -12.98 -29.09 26.30
CA GLN A 464 -12.68 -28.70 24.94
C GLN A 464 -13.16 -29.77 23.97
N VAL A 465 -13.78 -29.32 22.88
CA VAL A 465 -14.24 -30.20 21.80
C VAL A 465 -13.40 -29.90 20.57
N GLN A 466 -12.75 -30.91 20.03
CA GLN A 466 -12.06 -30.83 18.76
C GLN A 466 -13.07 -30.99 17.63
N GLN A 467 -13.16 -29.97 16.80
CA GLN A 467 -13.98 -30.01 15.58
C GLN A 467 -13.08 -30.17 14.37
N ALA A 468 -13.43 -31.13 13.51
CA ALA A 468 -12.90 -31.25 12.17
C ALA A 468 -13.82 -30.48 11.22
N SER A 469 -13.32 -29.39 10.67
CA SER A 469 -14.01 -28.65 9.61
C SER A 469 -13.46 -29.15 8.28
N MET A 470 -14.34 -29.67 7.44
CA MET A 470 -14.00 -30.18 6.10
C MET A 470 -14.60 -29.24 5.06
N GLN A 471 -13.76 -28.60 4.30
CA GLN A 471 -14.18 -27.84 3.12
C GLN A 471 -14.13 -28.73 1.90
N HIS A 472 -15.25 -28.90 1.27
CA HIS A 472 -15.43 -29.67 0.05
C HIS A 472 -15.53 -28.74 -1.14
N ASN A 473 -14.77 -29.03 -2.21
CA ASN A 473 -14.86 -28.35 -3.48
C ASN A 473 -15.10 -29.42 -4.56
N ARG A 474 -16.24 -29.34 -5.23
CA ARG A 474 -16.55 -30.20 -6.37
C ARG A 474 -16.44 -29.41 -7.65
N TYR A 475 -15.47 -29.76 -8.47
CA TYR A 475 -15.28 -29.22 -9.80
C TYR A 475 -15.99 -30.09 -10.81
N ARG A 476 -16.88 -29.52 -11.63
CA ARG A 476 -17.47 -30.14 -12.81
C ARG A 476 -17.00 -29.39 -14.03
N VAL A 477 -16.25 -30.07 -14.89
CA VAL A 477 -15.63 -29.52 -16.09
C VAL A 477 -16.37 -30.04 -17.31
N GLU A 478 -17.08 -29.17 -18.01
CA GLU A 478 -17.82 -29.46 -19.25
C GLU A 478 -16.95 -29.09 -20.44
N ASN A 479 -16.54 -30.07 -21.23
CA ASN A 479 -15.78 -29.89 -22.46
C ASN A 479 -16.71 -29.90 -23.67
N SER A 480 -16.99 -28.75 -24.28
CA SER A 480 -17.78 -28.62 -25.48
C SER A 480 -16.98 -28.80 -26.79
N LEU A 481 -15.64 -28.91 -26.66
CA LEU A 481 -14.76 -29.05 -27.83
C LEU A 481 -14.83 -30.45 -28.45
N PRO A 482 -14.50 -30.56 -29.73
CA PRO A 482 -14.49 -31.85 -30.45
C PRO A 482 -13.29 -32.74 -30.08
N ALA A 483 -12.30 -32.21 -29.34
CA ALA A 483 -11.12 -32.92 -28.90
C ALA A 483 -11.11 -33.08 -27.37
N ALA A 484 -10.52 -34.19 -26.89
CA ALA A 484 -10.25 -34.36 -25.48
C ALA A 484 -9.21 -33.32 -25.01
N GLN A 485 -9.40 -32.81 -23.80
CA GLN A 485 -8.50 -31.83 -23.18
C GLN A 485 -8.10 -32.27 -21.77
N VAL A 486 -7.00 -31.75 -21.30
CA VAL A 486 -6.58 -31.91 -19.89
C VAL A 486 -6.64 -30.55 -19.23
N VAL A 487 -7.49 -30.41 -18.22
CA VAL A 487 -7.62 -29.16 -17.46
C VAL A 487 -6.87 -29.30 -16.14
N THR A 488 -5.90 -28.45 -15.91
CA THR A 488 -5.20 -28.35 -14.62
C THR A 488 -6.01 -27.50 -13.67
N ILE A 489 -6.55 -28.11 -12.62
CA ILE A 489 -7.32 -27.43 -11.57
C ILE A 489 -6.37 -26.96 -10.50
N GLU A 490 -6.35 -25.68 -10.20
CA GLU A 490 -5.65 -25.07 -9.04
C GLU A 490 -6.64 -24.86 -7.88
N GLN A 491 -6.30 -25.40 -6.72
CA GLN A 491 -7.01 -25.20 -5.45
C GLN A 491 -6.07 -24.61 -4.42
N GLN A 492 -6.48 -23.52 -3.78
CA GLN A 492 -5.71 -22.88 -2.72
C GLN A 492 -5.48 -23.84 -1.54
N ILE A 493 -4.26 -23.87 -1.03
CA ILE A 493 -3.88 -24.63 0.17
C ILE A 493 -4.37 -23.87 1.38
N GLN A 494 -5.21 -24.51 2.19
CA GLN A 494 -5.59 -23.96 3.49
C GLN A 494 -4.49 -24.26 4.51
N PHE A 495 -4.01 -23.25 5.17
CA PHE A 495 -2.96 -23.40 6.18
C PHE A 495 -3.40 -24.34 7.31
N GLY A 496 -2.60 -25.37 7.58
CA GLY A 496 -2.88 -26.35 8.61
C GLY A 496 -4.01 -27.34 8.30
N ALA A 497 -4.41 -27.46 7.03
CA ALA A 497 -5.37 -28.44 6.56
C ALA A 497 -4.71 -29.60 5.82
N ASP A 498 -5.24 -30.81 6.01
CA ASP A 498 -4.86 -32.04 5.33
C ASP A 498 -5.83 -32.35 4.19
N LEU A 499 -5.33 -32.93 3.09
CA LEU A 499 -6.18 -33.50 2.05
C LEU A 499 -6.79 -34.83 2.53
N VAL A 500 -8.10 -34.97 2.39
CA VAL A 500 -8.86 -36.16 2.81
C VAL A 500 -9.76 -36.62 1.66
N GLU A 501 -9.78 -37.93 1.38
CA GLU A 501 -10.62 -38.50 0.30
C GLU A 501 -10.47 -37.77 -1.03
N THR A 502 -9.25 -37.31 -1.29
CA THR A 502 -8.90 -36.51 -2.49
C THR A 502 -7.79 -37.22 -3.24
N PRO A 503 -7.85 -37.30 -4.57
CA PRO A 503 -6.75 -37.83 -5.37
C PRO A 503 -5.46 -37.07 -5.06
N ALA A 504 -4.31 -37.76 -5.14
CA ALA A 504 -3.03 -37.09 -4.95
C ALA A 504 -2.84 -35.99 -6.01
N PRO A 505 -2.41 -34.78 -5.63
CA PRO A 505 -2.16 -33.71 -6.59
C PRO A 505 -1.00 -34.06 -7.50
N ALA A 506 -1.09 -33.68 -8.78
CA ALA A 506 -0.03 -33.88 -9.76
C ALA A 506 1.20 -33.00 -9.47
N SER A 507 1.00 -31.83 -8.88
CA SER A 507 2.05 -30.93 -8.40
C SER A 507 1.51 -29.99 -7.34
N GLN A 508 2.42 -29.34 -6.61
CA GLN A 508 2.10 -28.37 -5.56
C GLN A 508 3.02 -27.16 -5.69
N THR A 509 2.44 -25.98 -5.49
CA THR A 509 3.17 -24.72 -5.31
C THR A 509 3.15 -24.31 -3.83
N ALA A 510 3.72 -23.18 -3.47
CA ALA A 510 3.64 -22.67 -2.10
C ALA A 510 2.20 -22.38 -1.64
N GLU A 511 1.29 -22.07 -2.58
CA GLU A 511 -0.07 -21.60 -2.28
C GLU A 511 -1.17 -22.50 -2.82
N HIS A 512 -0.88 -23.37 -3.81
CA HIS A 512 -1.90 -24.15 -4.51
C HIS A 512 -1.49 -25.60 -4.75
N TYR A 513 -2.46 -26.50 -4.61
CA TYR A 513 -2.43 -27.83 -5.19
C TYR A 513 -2.89 -27.78 -6.65
N ARG A 514 -2.35 -28.69 -7.48
CA ARG A 514 -2.71 -28.82 -8.90
C ARG A 514 -3.07 -30.26 -9.25
N TRP A 515 -4.22 -30.45 -9.89
CA TRP A 515 -4.67 -31.72 -10.43
C TRP A 515 -4.83 -31.63 -11.93
N ALA A 516 -4.28 -32.59 -12.67
CA ALA A 516 -4.54 -32.73 -14.10
C ALA A 516 -5.81 -33.57 -14.28
N LEU A 517 -6.90 -32.95 -14.70
CA LEU A 517 -8.19 -33.60 -14.92
C LEU A 517 -8.39 -33.87 -16.42
N PRO A 518 -8.37 -35.13 -16.90
CA PRO A 518 -8.71 -35.47 -18.27
C PRO A 518 -10.19 -35.23 -18.52
N CYS A 519 -10.50 -34.48 -19.59
CA CYS A 519 -11.85 -34.12 -19.99
C CYS A 519 -12.07 -34.63 -21.42
N PRO A 520 -12.79 -35.75 -21.64
CA PRO A 520 -13.07 -36.29 -22.96
C PRO A 520 -13.83 -35.28 -23.82
N ALA A 521 -13.77 -35.45 -25.14
CA ALA A 521 -14.45 -34.59 -26.10
C ALA A 521 -15.96 -34.63 -25.89
N ARG A 522 -16.59 -33.43 -25.72
CA ARG A 522 -18.03 -33.26 -25.53
C ARG A 522 -18.62 -33.99 -24.32
N GLU A 523 -17.81 -34.17 -23.29
CA GLU A 523 -18.20 -34.84 -22.05
C GLU A 523 -17.92 -33.96 -20.84
N THR A 524 -18.40 -34.42 -19.67
CA THR A 524 -18.18 -33.77 -18.38
C THR A 524 -17.28 -34.65 -17.53
N ALA A 525 -16.23 -34.04 -16.97
CA ALA A 525 -15.37 -34.64 -15.98
C ALA A 525 -15.58 -33.97 -14.60
N SER A 526 -15.30 -34.71 -13.52
CA SER A 526 -15.43 -34.15 -12.18
C SER A 526 -14.23 -34.47 -11.29
N LEU A 527 -13.89 -33.52 -10.41
CA LEU A 527 -12.87 -33.67 -9.38
C LEU A 527 -13.48 -33.22 -8.05
N HIS A 528 -13.29 -34.03 -7.00
CA HIS A 528 -13.69 -33.68 -5.65
C HIS A 528 -12.43 -33.48 -4.80
N VAL A 529 -12.33 -32.32 -4.15
CA VAL A 529 -11.21 -31.95 -3.26
C VAL A 529 -11.76 -31.61 -1.90
N THR A 530 -11.30 -32.31 -0.88
CA THR A 530 -11.66 -32.06 0.52
C THR A 530 -10.42 -31.69 1.32
N GLN A 531 -10.47 -30.54 1.97
CA GLN A 531 -9.44 -30.07 2.91
C GLN A 531 -10.01 -30.10 4.31
N ARG A 532 -9.34 -30.80 5.24
CA ARG A 532 -9.76 -30.97 6.64
C ARG A 532 -8.84 -30.19 7.56
N GLN A 533 -9.44 -29.36 8.41
CA GLN A 533 -8.74 -28.60 9.44
C GLN A 533 -9.33 -28.91 10.82
N TYR A 534 -8.47 -29.05 11.81
CA TYR A 534 -8.89 -29.25 13.21
C TYR A 534 -8.77 -27.95 13.99
N HIS A 535 -9.79 -27.70 14.81
CA HIS A 535 -9.75 -26.60 15.76
C HIS A 535 -10.39 -27.01 17.09
N TRP A 536 -9.86 -26.46 18.19
CA TRP A 536 -10.38 -26.69 19.51
C TRP A 536 -11.35 -25.59 19.92
N GLN A 537 -12.49 -25.95 20.45
CA GLN A 537 -13.47 -25.04 21.01
C GLN A 537 -13.69 -25.36 22.48
N ALA A 538 -13.51 -24.34 23.33
CA ALA A 538 -13.90 -24.43 24.72
C ALA A 538 -15.44 -24.45 24.82
N ARG A 539 -15.97 -25.36 25.56
CA ARG A 539 -17.41 -25.55 25.84
C ARG A 539 -17.61 -25.75 27.33
N GLN A 540 -18.82 -25.46 27.79
CA GLN A 540 -19.19 -25.80 29.15
C GLN A 540 -19.77 -27.22 29.19
N VAL A 541 -19.46 -27.99 30.23
CA VAL A 541 -19.98 -29.37 30.37
C VAL A 541 -21.51 -29.38 30.36
N TRP A 542 -22.14 -28.40 30.98
CA TRP A 542 -23.59 -28.23 31.05
C TRP A 542 -24.28 -27.75 29.77
N ASP A 543 -23.53 -27.43 28.72
CA ASP A 543 -24.08 -27.22 27.38
C ASP A 543 -24.50 -28.54 26.72
N TYR A 544 -24.15 -29.68 27.33
CA TYR A 544 -24.44 -31.02 26.84
C TYR A 544 -25.41 -31.77 27.75
N SER A 545 -26.33 -32.47 27.13
CA SER A 545 -27.14 -33.44 27.86
C SER A 545 -26.34 -34.72 28.17
N TYR A 546 -26.75 -35.48 29.19
CA TYR A 546 -26.16 -36.78 29.50
C TYR A 546 -26.16 -37.74 28.29
N GLN A 547 -27.22 -37.72 27.49
CA GLN A 547 -27.33 -38.51 26.26
C GLN A 547 -26.26 -38.12 25.21
N GLN A 548 -25.98 -36.83 25.06
CA GLN A 548 -24.93 -36.35 24.14
C GLN A 548 -23.52 -36.73 24.62
N LEU A 549 -23.27 -36.64 25.92
CA LEU A 549 -22.03 -37.13 26.53
C LEU A 549 -21.91 -38.66 26.44
N GLY A 550 -23.02 -39.40 26.51
CA GLY A 550 -23.08 -40.85 26.31
C GLY A 550 -22.61 -41.27 24.93
N ALA A 551 -22.90 -40.48 23.88
CA ALA A 551 -22.39 -40.75 22.53
C ALA A 551 -20.83 -40.68 22.44
N TYR A 552 -20.18 -39.99 23.34
CA TYR A 552 -18.71 -39.98 23.44
C TYR A 552 -18.14 -41.24 24.08
N LEU A 553 -18.93 -41.90 24.96
CA LEU A 553 -18.60 -43.23 25.46
C LEU A 553 -18.64 -44.27 24.34
N ASP A 554 -19.67 -44.24 23.48
CA ASP A 554 -19.80 -45.15 22.34
C ASP A 554 -18.63 -44.98 21.32
N ARG A 555 -18.10 -43.80 21.21
CA ARG A 555 -16.93 -43.48 20.41
C ARG A 555 -15.59 -43.78 21.12
N HIS A 556 -15.62 -44.26 22.36
CA HIS A 556 -14.45 -44.51 23.21
C HIS A 556 -13.60 -43.25 23.50
N TRP A 557 -14.19 -42.07 23.45
CA TRP A 557 -13.56 -40.80 23.83
C TRP A 557 -13.67 -40.52 25.32
N LEU A 558 -14.69 -41.12 26.00
CA LEU A 558 -14.86 -41.14 27.44
C LEU A 558 -14.88 -42.59 27.95
N ASP A 559 -14.36 -42.79 29.13
CA ASP A 559 -14.63 -44.00 29.89
C ASP A 559 -15.90 -43.87 30.73
N ARG A 560 -16.42 -45.01 31.19
CA ARG A 560 -17.68 -45.06 31.96
C ARG A 560 -17.60 -44.32 33.30
N LEU A 561 -16.42 -44.32 33.93
CA LEU A 561 -16.22 -43.66 35.21
C LEU A 561 -16.25 -42.14 35.04
N THR A 562 -15.58 -41.62 34.02
CA THR A 562 -15.59 -40.19 33.66
C THR A 562 -17.00 -39.73 33.29
N LEU A 563 -17.76 -40.52 32.50
CA LEU A 563 -19.13 -40.18 32.15
C LEU A 563 -20.04 -40.06 33.41
N GLU A 564 -19.91 -40.97 34.38
CA GLU A 564 -20.67 -40.89 35.63
C GLU A 564 -20.25 -39.68 36.48
N ARG A 565 -18.98 -39.29 36.46
CA ARG A 565 -18.52 -38.08 37.12
C ARG A 565 -19.10 -36.83 36.45
N LEU A 566 -19.10 -36.77 35.12
CA LEU A 566 -19.73 -35.69 34.36
C LEU A 566 -21.25 -35.61 34.61
N ARG A 567 -21.93 -36.77 34.75
CA ARG A 567 -23.36 -36.81 35.14
C ARG A 567 -23.61 -36.10 36.46
N LYS A 568 -22.80 -36.38 37.48
CA LYS A 568 -22.91 -35.72 38.79
C LYS A 568 -22.72 -34.21 38.68
N LEU A 569 -21.76 -33.76 37.86
CA LEU A 569 -21.55 -32.33 37.61
C LEU A 569 -22.76 -31.65 36.95
N LEU A 570 -23.45 -32.34 36.03
CA LEU A 570 -24.69 -31.85 35.42
C LEU A 570 -25.83 -31.76 36.46
N GLU A 571 -25.95 -32.74 37.36
CA GLU A 571 -26.93 -32.74 38.44
C GLU A 571 -26.68 -31.59 39.43
N GLU A 572 -25.41 -31.36 39.82
CA GLU A 572 -25.04 -30.24 40.71
C GLU A 572 -25.32 -28.88 40.04
N HIS A 573 -25.00 -28.75 38.76
CA HIS A 573 -25.27 -27.51 38.00
C HIS A 573 -26.80 -27.26 37.86
N ALA A 574 -27.58 -28.30 37.63
CA ALA A 574 -29.04 -28.20 37.58
C ALA A 574 -29.63 -27.76 38.94
N ALA A 575 -29.05 -28.25 40.06
CA ALA A 575 -29.45 -27.82 41.40
C ALA A 575 -29.16 -26.32 41.63
N ILE A 576 -28.03 -25.80 41.15
CA ILE A 576 -27.71 -24.36 41.16
C ILE A 576 -28.77 -23.57 40.37
N GLY A 577 -29.17 -24.08 39.20
CA GLY A 577 -30.25 -23.48 38.40
C GLY A 577 -31.58 -23.40 39.15
N HIS A 578 -31.95 -24.48 39.89
CA HIS A 578 -33.13 -24.48 40.75
C HIS A 578 -33.03 -23.47 41.89
N ASN A 579 -31.89 -23.40 42.57
CA ASN A 579 -31.63 -22.40 43.59
C ASN A 579 -31.78 -20.97 43.06
N THR A 580 -31.26 -20.71 41.88
CA THR A 580 -31.35 -19.39 41.22
C THR A 580 -32.80 -19.02 40.92
N ALA A 581 -33.60 -19.97 40.42
CA ALA A 581 -35.01 -19.75 40.14
C ALA A 581 -35.81 -19.48 41.45
N GLU A 582 -35.55 -20.25 42.53
CA GLU A 582 -36.17 -20.03 43.85
C GLU A 582 -35.74 -18.66 44.43
N GLN A 583 -34.48 -18.27 44.30
CA GLN A 583 -33.99 -16.95 44.71
C GLN A 583 -34.73 -15.82 43.98
N GLN A 584 -34.96 -15.94 42.68
CA GLN A 584 -35.71 -14.93 41.90
C GLN A 584 -37.16 -14.82 42.38
N GLN A 585 -37.82 -15.95 42.65
CA GLN A 585 -39.19 -15.97 43.20
C GLN A 585 -39.26 -15.31 44.60
N LEU A 586 -38.33 -15.66 45.48
CA LEU A 586 -38.27 -15.07 46.82
C LEU A 586 -37.94 -13.57 46.81
N GLN A 587 -37.10 -13.10 45.86
CA GLN A 587 -36.83 -11.68 45.65
C GLN A 587 -38.07 -10.94 45.19
N ALA A 588 -38.84 -11.50 44.25
CA ALA A 588 -40.12 -10.94 43.81
C ALA A 588 -41.10 -10.84 44.96
N GLU A 589 -41.27 -11.95 45.73
CA GLU A 589 -42.14 -11.98 46.92
C GLU A 589 -41.71 -10.95 47.99
N ARG A 590 -40.41 -10.83 48.23
CA ARG A 590 -39.88 -9.80 49.16
C ARG A 590 -40.27 -8.40 48.75
N THR A 591 -40.23 -8.10 47.44
CA THR A 591 -40.64 -6.79 46.91
C THR A 591 -42.13 -6.54 47.16
N GLU A 592 -42.98 -7.56 46.98
CA GLU A 592 -44.41 -7.46 47.24
C GLU A 592 -44.70 -7.26 48.74
N VAL A 593 -43.99 -7.99 49.62
CA VAL A 593 -44.12 -7.83 51.07
C VAL A 593 -43.72 -6.45 51.54
N TYR A 594 -42.61 -5.88 51.00
CA TYR A 594 -42.22 -4.49 51.29
C TYR A 594 -43.26 -3.46 50.82
N ALA A 595 -43.83 -3.64 49.63
CA ALA A 595 -44.89 -2.75 49.13
C ALA A 595 -46.12 -2.81 50.04
N ARG A 596 -46.50 -4.01 50.52
CA ARG A 596 -47.59 -4.20 51.47
C ARG A 596 -47.28 -3.57 52.84
N GLU A 597 -46.07 -3.74 53.34
CA GLU A 597 -45.60 -3.15 54.59
C GLU A 597 -45.70 -1.62 54.55
N GLU A 598 -45.28 -1.00 53.48
CA GLU A 598 -45.35 0.43 53.25
C GLU A 598 -46.82 0.93 53.21
N GLN A 599 -47.71 0.19 52.54
CA GLN A 599 -49.13 0.49 52.51
C GLN A 599 -49.76 0.38 53.91
N LEU A 600 -49.39 -0.66 54.70
CA LEU A 600 -49.86 -0.81 56.09
C LEU A 600 -49.34 0.33 56.98
N ARG A 601 -48.08 0.77 56.81
CA ARG A 601 -47.52 1.93 57.55
C ARG A 601 -48.28 3.22 57.24
N GLN A 602 -48.60 3.43 55.96
CA GLN A 602 -49.41 4.59 55.56
C GLN A 602 -50.84 4.55 56.14
N ASN A 603 -51.48 3.38 56.13
CA ASN A 603 -52.78 3.18 56.72
C ASN A 603 -52.73 3.40 58.24
N MET A 604 -51.70 2.91 58.96
CA MET A 604 -51.51 3.11 60.38
C MET A 604 -51.32 4.58 60.77
N ALA A 605 -50.64 5.37 59.91
CA ALA A 605 -50.43 6.78 60.14
C ALA A 605 -51.72 7.61 60.05
N ALA A 606 -52.75 7.10 59.32
CA ALA A 606 -54.05 7.75 59.15
C ALA A 606 -55.08 7.39 60.25
N LEU A 607 -54.77 6.42 61.19
CA LEU A 607 -55.71 5.92 62.21
C LEU A 607 -55.43 6.54 63.56
N GLY A 608 -56.50 6.90 64.29
CA GLY A 608 -56.48 7.34 65.69
C GLY A 608 -56.18 6.19 66.67
N SER A 609 -55.82 6.58 67.91
CA SER A 609 -55.40 5.58 68.98
C SER A 609 -56.52 5.06 69.86
N SER A 610 -57.79 5.47 69.62
CA SER A 610 -58.92 5.10 70.50
C SER A 610 -60.19 4.75 69.73
N GLY A 611 -61.10 3.93 70.36
CA GLY A 611 -62.34 3.46 69.78
C GLY A 611 -62.18 2.39 68.69
N ALA A 612 -63.09 2.38 67.69
CA ALA A 612 -63.03 1.45 66.53
C ALA A 612 -61.77 1.54 65.72
N GLU A 613 -61.16 2.73 65.59
CA GLU A 613 -59.86 2.99 64.90
C GLU A 613 -58.72 2.36 65.69
N GLY A 614 -58.76 2.33 67.05
CA GLY A 614 -57.76 1.67 67.90
C GLY A 614 -57.69 0.18 67.67
N THR A 615 -58.83 -0.48 67.55
CA THR A 615 -58.93 -1.96 67.31
C THR A 615 -58.42 -2.30 65.92
N PHE A 616 -58.71 -1.44 64.91
CA PHE A 616 -58.19 -1.63 63.56
C PHE A 616 -56.65 -1.39 63.47
N ARG A 617 -56.14 -0.43 64.25
CA ARG A 617 -54.72 -0.22 64.42
C ARG A 617 -53.96 -1.41 64.98
N GLU A 618 -54.54 -2.13 66.01
CA GLU A 618 -53.95 -3.34 66.51
C GLU A 618 -53.87 -4.43 65.43
N THR A 619 -54.89 -4.52 64.57
CA THR A 619 -54.91 -5.45 63.46
C THR A 619 -53.81 -5.10 62.44
N VAL A 620 -53.61 -3.84 62.15
CA VAL A 620 -52.53 -3.35 61.22
C VAL A 620 -51.14 -3.64 61.81
N VAL A 621 -50.96 -3.46 63.12
CA VAL A 621 -49.69 -3.83 63.83
C VAL A 621 -49.38 -5.32 63.68
N THR A 622 -50.40 -6.16 63.88
CA THR A 622 -50.26 -7.61 63.74
C THR A 622 -49.87 -8.02 62.30
N GLN A 623 -50.46 -7.35 61.31
CA GLN A 623 -50.10 -7.55 59.90
C GLN A 623 -48.67 -7.06 59.58
N LEU A 624 -48.24 -5.93 60.16
CA LEU A 624 -46.88 -5.44 60.04
C LEU A 624 -45.87 -6.45 60.64
N GLN A 625 -46.14 -7.00 61.82
CA GLN A 625 -45.28 -8.01 62.41
C GLN A 625 -45.22 -9.28 61.54
N ALA A 626 -46.35 -9.66 60.92
CA ALA A 626 -46.35 -10.77 59.95
C ALA A 626 -45.51 -10.49 58.70
N CYS A 627 -45.53 -9.24 58.17
CA CYS A 627 -44.70 -8.85 57.08
C CYS A 627 -43.22 -8.90 57.46
N GLU A 628 -42.81 -8.33 58.59
CA GLU A 628 -41.41 -8.40 59.08
C GLU A 628 -40.97 -9.87 59.31
N GLY A 629 -41.82 -10.70 59.88
CA GLY A 629 -41.55 -12.13 60.02
C GLY A 629 -41.28 -12.82 58.65
N ARG A 630 -42.09 -12.46 57.64
CA ARG A 630 -41.92 -13.02 56.30
C ARG A 630 -40.65 -12.51 55.61
N VAL A 631 -40.34 -11.22 55.73
CA VAL A 631 -39.08 -10.65 55.21
C VAL A 631 -37.87 -11.34 55.81
N ASN A 632 -37.86 -11.57 57.12
CA ASN A 632 -36.78 -12.28 57.80
C ASN A 632 -36.64 -13.73 57.34
N ALA A 633 -37.78 -14.44 57.18
CA ALA A 633 -37.80 -15.80 56.65
C ALA A 633 -37.27 -15.88 55.20
N ILE A 634 -37.66 -14.92 54.33
CA ILE A 634 -37.15 -14.81 52.96
C ILE A 634 -35.65 -14.52 52.96
N ALA A 635 -35.18 -13.60 53.82
CA ALA A 635 -33.75 -13.27 53.90
C ALA A 635 -32.90 -14.47 54.34
N ALA A 636 -33.37 -15.22 55.33
CA ALA A 636 -32.71 -16.47 55.79
C ALA A 636 -32.66 -17.53 54.66
N ARG A 637 -33.75 -17.70 53.91
CA ARG A 637 -33.82 -18.67 52.82
C ARG A 637 -32.92 -18.27 51.65
N LEU A 638 -32.88 -16.98 51.28
CA LEU A 638 -31.98 -16.45 50.26
C LEU A 638 -30.51 -16.67 50.63
N ALA A 639 -30.15 -16.46 51.92
CA ALA A 639 -28.78 -16.71 52.39
C ALA A 639 -28.43 -18.20 52.31
N ALA A 640 -29.34 -19.10 52.72
CA ALA A 640 -29.12 -20.54 52.63
C ALA A 640 -28.98 -21.03 51.19
N LEU A 641 -29.81 -20.53 50.26
CA LEU A 641 -29.69 -20.86 48.82
C LEU A 641 -28.40 -20.33 48.19
N ALA A 642 -27.96 -19.13 48.57
CA ALA A 642 -26.71 -18.57 48.11
C ALA A 642 -25.49 -19.39 48.60
N GLN A 643 -25.52 -19.82 49.86
CA GLN A 643 -24.47 -20.67 50.43
C GLN A 643 -24.44 -22.03 49.73
N ASP A 644 -25.59 -22.71 49.56
CA ASP A 644 -25.67 -24.01 48.87
C ASP A 644 -25.16 -23.91 47.44
N SER A 645 -25.53 -22.85 46.72
CA SER A 645 -25.00 -22.61 45.35
C SER A 645 -23.49 -22.44 45.34
N ALA A 646 -22.92 -21.65 46.25
CA ALA A 646 -21.48 -21.45 46.35
C ALA A 646 -20.70 -22.73 46.68
N GLU A 647 -21.26 -23.57 47.58
CA GLU A 647 -20.68 -24.87 47.94
C GLU A 647 -20.67 -25.82 46.73
N ARG A 648 -21.78 -25.88 45.96
CA ARG A 648 -21.89 -26.68 44.74
C ARG A 648 -20.94 -26.18 43.64
N GLU A 649 -20.85 -24.86 43.41
CA GLU A 649 -19.90 -24.28 42.46
C GLU A 649 -18.46 -24.64 42.80
N ALA A 650 -18.07 -24.52 44.08
CA ALA A 650 -16.74 -24.92 44.54
C ALA A 650 -16.52 -26.44 44.41
N GLY A 651 -17.57 -27.25 44.56
CA GLY A 651 -17.56 -28.69 44.32
C GLY A 651 -17.32 -29.03 42.84
N ILE A 652 -18.06 -28.39 41.95
CA ILE A 652 -17.91 -28.53 40.49
C ILE A 652 -16.49 -28.16 40.06
N ALA A 653 -15.98 -27.03 40.52
CA ALA A 653 -14.64 -26.57 40.15
C ALA A 653 -13.54 -27.56 40.60
N ARG A 654 -13.63 -28.07 41.81
CA ARG A 654 -12.69 -29.09 42.31
C ARG A 654 -12.76 -30.39 41.55
N GLU A 655 -13.94 -30.85 41.20
CA GLU A 655 -14.11 -32.09 40.45
C GLU A 655 -13.59 -31.97 39.04
N LEU A 656 -13.89 -30.83 38.32
CA LEU A 656 -13.34 -30.55 37.01
C LEU A 656 -11.82 -30.50 37.01
N ALA A 657 -11.19 -29.93 38.02
CA ALA A 657 -9.72 -29.83 38.13
C ALA A 657 -9.04 -31.22 38.24
N THR A 658 -9.79 -32.25 38.66
CA THR A 658 -9.27 -33.64 38.78
C THR A 658 -9.52 -34.48 37.53
N LEU A 659 -10.34 -33.98 36.60
CA LEU A 659 -10.57 -34.67 35.33
C LEU A 659 -9.45 -34.38 34.32
N ASN A 660 -8.91 -35.46 33.75
CA ASN A 660 -7.95 -35.36 32.65
C ASN A 660 -8.31 -36.40 31.59
N VAL A 661 -8.75 -35.92 30.44
CA VAL A 661 -9.15 -36.74 29.31
C VAL A 661 -8.57 -36.14 28.06
N ASP A 662 -7.92 -36.95 27.23
CA ASP A 662 -7.48 -36.54 25.89
C ASP A 662 -7.74 -37.71 24.92
N SER A 663 -8.85 -37.59 24.19
CA SER A 663 -9.23 -38.60 23.21
C SER A 663 -8.36 -38.62 21.95
N THR A 664 -7.56 -37.56 21.70
CA THR A 664 -6.73 -37.44 20.52
C THR A 664 -5.43 -38.22 20.65
N SER A 665 -4.92 -38.44 21.85
CA SER A 665 -3.73 -39.26 22.09
C SER A 665 -3.97 -40.76 21.78
N ASN A 666 -5.21 -41.23 21.96
CA ASN A 666 -5.58 -42.62 21.64
C ASN A 666 -5.81 -42.87 20.14
N ALA A 667 -6.01 -41.83 19.34
CA ALA A 667 -6.19 -41.96 17.88
C ALA A 667 -4.86 -42.14 17.13
N ALA A 668 -3.76 -41.56 17.64
CA ALA A 668 -2.42 -41.70 17.06
C ALA A 668 -1.84 -43.12 17.22
N GLU A 669 -2.22 -43.87 18.26
CA GLU A 669 -1.79 -45.27 18.48
C GLU A 669 -2.52 -46.27 17.57
N ARG A 670 -3.66 -45.92 16.98
CA ARG A 670 -4.47 -46.79 16.10
C ARG A 670 -4.21 -46.65 14.62
N THR A 671 -3.51 -45.60 14.18
CA THR A 671 -3.11 -45.43 12.77
C THR A 671 -1.71 -45.89 12.47
N GLY A 672 -1.04 -46.53 13.42
CA GLY A 672 0.29 -47.09 13.31
C GLY A 672 0.32 -48.61 13.15
N GLU A 673 -0.83 -49.30 12.83
CA GLU A 673 -0.86 -50.70 12.37
C GLU A 673 -1.27 -50.81 10.91
#